data_6743994f4eaa525e2b83939b60feb3c8
#
_entry.id   6743994f4eaa525e2b83939b60feb3c8
#
_cell.length_a   1.000
_cell.length_b   1.000
_cell.length_c   1.000
_cell.angle_alpha   90.00
_cell.angle_beta   90.00
_cell.angle_gamma   90.00
#
_symmetry.space_group_name_H-M   'P 1'
#
loop_
_entity.id
_entity.type
_entity.pdbx_description
1 polymer ?
#
loop_
_entity_poly.entity_id
_entity_poly.type
_entity_poly.pdbx_seq_one_letter_code
_entity_poly.pdbx_strand_id
1 'polypeptide(L)'
;MTGVIKNAQISNLSHTHSLSFSVLKDKNMVLQEDLCACPDITCPPCVHKVVYKHVPALTKTILHDFPRFERFLVDLKLNEFTRMDFVMIAMSVFLAYAVYQSVENYFFVPSIEVGLTDEERKGKTGKKWIPNAPFPEKSVPCYDPGSLDVLGPDLPAMTREEVKEKIQAASKAQKDWAKSSWKQRKFLLKIIRKFVIENQDDICVVSARDSGKPLVDAAFGEVITTLEKIRWLLREGVYWLKPERRSSGAMMFYKKATLEFHPVGVMGAIVPWNYPFHNVFNPLVANVFAGNALVVKVSEHASWSSQYYGRVIKACLKAAGAPEDLVQIVTGYGEAGEAIVNGGCQKVVFVGSTTVGRLVMKSAAKTLTPVVLELGGKDAFIVCEDANLNQCVPMALRGAFQSCGQNCAGAERFYVHEKVYDEFVSRVVQTAKQLRQGHALKNPLMTDCGAMCMPNQAKAVHALIEDARSKGATVAVGGYLPKIMVNVDDVDEDSEEFGNWFEENIVEPVKGQIEHITGSPLTRDSMKKERQQQKANVVKPPPPGATKEILTGQFYPPTVLLNVTHDMKIMREEVFGPVLSICKVKSDEEAVRLANDCDFGLGSNVFAGSKKRAEQLGQQLEAGMTSINDFCSTYMAQSLPFGGVKESGFDRFAGVEGLRGCCVPKSVVVDRFPLIKTDIPPPLQYPVKPNAFAFCKSLCRMFFGGSVFENVRGLMQLIGCFVFAQKNPVLSGKKGRGGH
;
A
#
# COMPACT_ATOMS: atom_id res chain seq x y z
N MET A 1 22.11 44.71 -21.47
CA MET A 1 22.19 43.23 -21.48
C MET A 1 20.85 42.53 -21.56
N THR A 2 19.78 43.09 -21.06
CA THR A 2 18.41 42.53 -21.19
C THR A 2 17.81 42.56 -22.61
N GLY A 3 18.30 43.42 -23.49
CA GLY A 3 17.81 43.56 -24.87
C GLY A 3 18.34 42.51 -25.87
N VAL A 4 19.53 41.98 -25.64
CA VAL A 4 20.17 41.01 -26.55
C VAL A 4 19.63 39.58 -26.34
N ILE A 5 19.24 39.25 -25.11
CA ILE A 5 18.69 37.88 -24.80
C ILE A 5 17.26 37.72 -25.35
N LYS A 6 16.46 38.82 -25.37
CA LYS A 6 15.09 38.73 -25.95
C LYS A 6 15.08 38.46 -27.45
N ASN A 7 16.03 38.98 -28.21
CA ASN A 7 16.10 38.82 -29.67
C ASN A 7 16.65 37.42 -30.08
N ALA A 8 17.54 36.83 -29.29
CA ALA A 8 18.09 35.52 -29.56
C ALA A 8 17.07 34.37 -29.28
N GLN A 9 16.21 34.55 -28.30
CA GLN A 9 15.19 33.57 -27.97
C GLN A 9 14.02 33.55 -28.97
N ILE A 10 13.63 34.70 -29.50
CA ILE A 10 12.48 34.77 -30.45
C ILE A 10 12.85 34.21 -31.82
N SER A 11 14.09 34.42 -32.29
CA SER A 11 14.55 33.89 -33.57
C SER A 11 14.71 32.34 -33.54
N ASN A 12 15.14 31.76 -32.45
CA ASN A 12 15.30 30.31 -32.32
C ASN A 12 13.96 29.57 -32.12
N LEU A 13 12.97 30.19 -31.48
CA LEU A 13 11.64 29.61 -31.33
C LEU A 13 10.83 29.61 -32.64
N SER A 14 11.00 30.65 -33.47
CA SER A 14 10.35 30.70 -34.78
C SER A 14 10.88 29.66 -35.76
N HIS A 15 12.17 29.34 -35.72
CA HIS A 15 12.77 28.27 -36.56
C HIS A 15 12.42 26.85 -36.11
N THR A 16 12.28 26.61 -34.81
CA THR A 16 11.86 25.28 -34.31
C THR A 16 10.37 25.02 -34.59
N HIS A 17 9.53 26.02 -34.50
CA HIS A 17 8.10 25.87 -34.83
C HIS A 17 7.86 25.70 -36.36
N SER A 18 8.64 26.38 -37.21
CA SER A 18 8.52 26.21 -38.65
C SER A 18 9.04 24.84 -39.13
N LEU A 19 10.08 24.30 -38.51
CA LEU A 19 10.60 22.94 -38.81
C LEU A 19 9.66 21.83 -38.33
N SER A 20 8.99 22.00 -37.20
CA SER A 20 7.99 21.00 -36.76
C SER A 20 6.72 20.99 -37.59
N PHE A 21 6.27 22.14 -38.08
CA PHE A 21 5.09 22.22 -38.98
C PHE A 21 5.36 21.75 -40.42
N SER A 22 6.54 21.98 -40.95
CA SER A 22 6.92 21.49 -42.27
C SER A 22 7.11 19.96 -42.31
N VAL A 23 7.70 19.40 -41.25
CA VAL A 23 7.88 17.95 -41.09
C VAL A 23 6.55 17.22 -40.89
N LEU A 24 5.53 17.86 -40.29
CA LEU A 24 4.20 17.30 -40.16
C LEU A 24 3.37 17.41 -41.46
N LYS A 25 3.57 18.48 -42.26
CA LYS A 25 2.87 18.64 -43.55
C LYS A 25 3.32 17.62 -44.60
N ASP A 26 4.61 17.33 -44.68
CA ASP A 26 5.12 16.34 -45.66
C ASP A 26 4.79 14.89 -45.28
N LYS A 27 4.35 14.61 -44.06
CA LYS A 27 4.03 13.26 -43.61
C LYS A 27 2.56 12.87 -43.71
N ASN A 28 1.66 13.83 -43.92
CA ASN A 28 0.25 13.53 -44.17
C ASN A 28 -0.01 12.96 -45.58
N MET A 29 0.96 12.97 -46.47
CA MET A 29 0.84 12.44 -47.83
C MET A 29 1.27 10.96 -47.94
N VAL A 30 1.85 10.35 -46.92
CA VAL A 30 2.31 8.95 -46.97
C VAL A 30 1.33 7.98 -46.27
N LEU A 31 0.22 8.47 -45.76
CA LEU A 31 -0.74 7.65 -45.01
C LEU A 31 -1.86 7.03 -45.85
N GLN A 32 -1.82 7.13 -47.19
CA GLN A 32 -3.02 6.81 -47.92
C GLN A 32 -3.05 5.47 -48.66
N GLU A 33 -1.95 4.77 -48.96
CA GLU A 33 -2.12 3.60 -49.85
C GLU A 33 -1.45 2.27 -49.49
N ASP A 34 -0.57 2.18 -48.49
CA ASP A 34 0.16 0.90 -48.25
C ASP A 34 -0.03 0.26 -46.86
N LEU A 35 -1.03 0.62 -46.11
CA LEU A 35 -1.25 0.06 -44.80
C LEU A 35 -2.65 -0.53 -44.61
N CYS A 36 -2.67 -1.84 -44.73
CA CYS A 36 -3.71 -2.75 -44.27
C CYS A 36 -4.84 -3.12 -45.19
N ALA A 37 -4.83 -4.37 -45.59
CA ALA A 37 -6.01 -5.12 -45.99
C ALA A 37 -6.90 -5.51 -44.79
N CYS A 38 -6.98 -4.68 -43.76
CA CYS A 38 -7.85 -4.86 -42.60
C CYS A 38 -8.83 -3.68 -42.52
N PRO A 39 -10.13 -3.91 -42.57
CA PRO A 39 -11.13 -2.85 -42.57
C PRO A 39 -11.34 -2.17 -41.20
N ASP A 40 -10.64 -2.57 -40.16
CA ASP A 40 -10.81 -2.02 -38.80
C ASP A 40 -9.56 -1.26 -38.32
N ILE A 41 -9.71 0.06 -38.20
CA ILE A 41 -8.70 0.99 -37.68
C ILE A 41 -8.35 0.70 -36.19
N THR A 42 -9.06 -0.18 -35.53
CA THR A 42 -8.91 -0.55 -34.12
C THR A 42 -8.01 -1.76 -33.85
N CYS A 43 -7.30 -2.29 -34.85
CA CYS A 43 -6.43 -3.45 -34.69
C CYS A 43 -5.16 -3.08 -33.89
N PRO A 44 -5.00 -3.51 -32.63
CA PRO A 44 -3.88 -3.14 -31.76
C PRO A 44 -2.48 -3.41 -32.30
N PRO A 45 -2.22 -4.50 -33.08
CA PRO A 45 -0.90 -4.78 -33.64
C PRO A 45 -0.45 -3.77 -34.72
N CYS A 46 -1.40 -3.21 -35.48
CA CYS A 46 -1.09 -2.25 -36.54
C CYS A 46 -0.71 -0.88 -36.00
N VAL A 47 -1.44 -0.42 -34.98
CA VAL A 47 -1.11 0.82 -34.24
C VAL A 47 0.25 0.71 -33.59
N HIS A 48 0.58 -0.44 -32.99
CA HIS A 48 1.87 -0.70 -32.40
C HIS A 48 3.02 -0.60 -33.43
N LYS A 49 2.88 -1.13 -34.64
CA LYS A 49 3.93 -1.08 -35.67
C LYS A 49 4.22 0.34 -36.16
N VAL A 50 3.18 1.17 -36.31
CA VAL A 50 3.33 2.55 -36.77
C VAL A 50 3.98 3.42 -35.71
N VAL A 51 3.55 3.32 -34.47
CA VAL A 51 4.08 4.10 -33.34
C VAL A 51 5.56 3.74 -33.08
N TYR A 52 5.92 2.46 -33.09
CA TYR A 52 7.30 2.03 -32.83
C TYR A 52 8.31 2.36 -33.90
N LYS A 53 7.90 2.60 -35.15
CA LYS A 53 8.85 2.95 -36.24
C LYS A 53 9.34 4.39 -36.14
N HIS A 54 8.61 5.28 -35.51
CA HIS A 54 8.90 6.73 -35.50
C HIS A 54 9.38 7.27 -34.13
N VAL A 55 9.05 6.61 -33.02
CA VAL A 55 9.50 7.03 -31.67
C VAL A 55 11.02 7.04 -31.49
N PRO A 56 11.79 6.05 -32.01
CA PRO A 56 13.25 6.10 -31.92
C PRO A 56 13.89 7.25 -32.69
N ALA A 57 13.23 7.73 -33.73
CA ALA A 57 13.77 8.87 -34.50
C ALA A 57 13.55 10.20 -33.74
N LEU A 58 12.39 10.37 -33.12
CA LEU A 58 12.07 11.56 -32.32
C LEU A 58 12.93 11.64 -31.04
N THR A 59 13.10 10.51 -30.35
CA THR A 59 13.98 10.43 -29.17
C THR A 59 15.46 10.62 -29.52
N LYS A 60 15.92 10.10 -30.68
CA LYS A 60 17.30 10.35 -31.14
C LYS A 60 17.53 11.81 -31.47
N THR A 61 16.55 12.50 -32.05
CA THR A 61 16.67 13.94 -32.38
C THR A 61 16.71 14.81 -31.13
N ILE A 62 15.90 14.49 -30.12
CA ILE A 62 15.90 15.21 -28.84
C ILE A 62 17.18 14.95 -28.03
N LEU A 63 17.65 13.70 -27.98
CA LEU A 63 18.89 13.33 -27.29
C LEU A 63 20.17 13.81 -28.01
N HIS A 64 20.10 14.05 -29.32
CA HIS A 64 21.23 14.59 -30.07
C HIS A 64 21.54 16.06 -29.72
N ASP A 65 20.54 16.81 -29.23
CA ASP A 65 20.71 18.19 -28.79
C ASP A 65 21.05 18.34 -27.29
N PHE A 66 21.00 17.25 -26.52
CA PHE A 66 21.35 17.23 -25.10
C PHE A 66 22.85 17.52 -24.83
N PRO A 67 23.82 17.06 -25.65
CA PRO A 67 25.22 17.43 -25.47
C PRO A 67 25.52 18.91 -25.68
N ARG A 68 24.66 19.63 -26.43
CA ARG A 68 24.75 21.09 -26.54
C ARG A 68 24.25 21.80 -25.29
N PHE A 69 23.25 21.21 -24.62
CA PHE A 69 22.77 21.69 -23.34
C PHE A 69 23.77 21.47 -22.20
N GLU A 70 24.47 20.33 -22.22
CA GLU A 70 25.55 20.07 -21.26
C GLU A 70 26.73 21.05 -21.46
N ARG A 71 27.15 21.36 -22.70
CA ARG A 71 28.14 22.40 -22.98
C ARG A 71 27.65 23.79 -22.61
N PHE A 72 26.37 24.08 -22.85
CA PHE A 72 25.74 25.33 -22.44
C PHE A 72 25.81 25.51 -20.91
N LEU A 73 25.61 24.46 -20.13
CA LEU A 73 25.72 24.51 -18.66
C LEU A 73 27.20 24.66 -18.19
N VAL A 74 28.16 24.09 -18.93
CA VAL A 74 29.59 24.19 -18.61
C VAL A 74 30.16 25.58 -19.00
N ASP A 75 29.69 26.16 -20.09
CA ASP A 75 30.10 27.51 -20.54
C ASP A 75 29.48 28.66 -19.72
N LEU A 76 28.50 28.36 -18.87
CA LEU A 76 27.90 29.32 -17.92
C LEU A 76 28.87 29.53 -16.75
N LYS A 77 29.49 30.70 -16.67
CA LYS A 77 30.31 31.15 -15.51
C LYS A 77 29.42 31.17 -14.28
N LEU A 78 29.47 30.15 -13.46
CA LEU A 78 28.60 29.91 -12.28
C LEU A 78 28.61 31.04 -11.24
N ASN A 79 29.56 31.98 -11.30
CA ASN A 79 29.72 33.04 -10.32
C ASN A 79 28.81 34.27 -10.54
N GLU A 80 28.04 34.32 -11.63
CA GLU A 80 27.16 35.46 -11.94
C GLU A 80 25.65 35.14 -11.77
N PHE A 81 25.32 33.88 -11.34
CA PHE A 81 23.92 33.47 -11.17
C PHE A 81 23.34 33.89 -9.82
N THR A 82 22.22 34.58 -9.88
CA THR A 82 21.39 34.86 -8.69
C THR A 82 20.63 33.60 -8.27
N ARG A 83 20.13 33.56 -7.00
CA ARG A 83 19.23 32.50 -6.56
C ARG A 83 17.99 32.33 -7.45
N MET A 84 17.52 33.45 -8.04
CA MET A 84 16.37 33.45 -8.97
C MET A 84 16.70 32.77 -10.29
N ASP A 85 17.91 32.91 -10.82
CA ASP A 85 18.32 32.27 -12.06
C ASP A 85 18.38 30.75 -11.89
N PHE A 86 18.88 30.26 -10.74
CA PHE A 86 18.85 28.83 -10.41
C PHE A 86 17.40 28.30 -10.30
N VAL A 87 16.49 29.04 -9.68
CA VAL A 87 15.07 28.67 -9.60
C VAL A 87 14.45 28.63 -10.99
N MET A 88 14.72 29.61 -11.83
CA MET A 88 14.19 29.67 -13.22
C MET A 88 14.74 28.53 -14.09
N ILE A 89 16.02 28.20 -13.97
CA ILE A 89 16.61 27.05 -14.67
C ILE A 89 16.00 25.73 -14.17
N ALA A 90 15.88 25.56 -12.85
CA ALA A 90 15.25 24.38 -12.26
C ALA A 90 13.78 24.23 -12.71
N MET A 91 13.02 25.33 -12.73
CA MET A 91 11.64 25.35 -13.24
C MET A 91 11.57 25.01 -14.73
N SER A 92 12.49 25.55 -15.55
CA SER A 92 12.54 25.26 -16.99
C SER A 92 12.90 23.79 -17.28
N VAL A 93 13.85 23.23 -16.54
CA VAL A 93 14.20 21.80 -16.62
C VAL A 93 13.04 20.92 -16.13
N PHE A 94 12.38 21.32 -15.05
CA PHE A 94 11.19 20.63 -14.58
C PHE A 94 10.04 20.70 -15.60
N LEU A 95 9.80 21.85 -16.20
CA LEU A 95 8.76 22.01 -17.22
C LEU A 95 9.09 21.18 -18.48
N ALA A 96 10.33 21.22 -18.96
CA ALA A 96 10.77 20.40 -20.09
C ALA A 96 10.63 18.90 -19.79
N TYR A 97 11.00 18.48 -18.59
CA TYR A 97 10.81 17.11 -18.13
C TYR A 97 9.32 16.75 -18.00
N ALA A 98 8.49 17.64 -17.47
CA ALA A 98 7.05 17.43 -17.37
C ALA A 98 6.39 17.33 -18.74
N VAL A 99 6.80 18.17 -19.72
CA VAL A 99 6.35 18.09 -21.12
C VAL A 99 6.78 16.77 -21.76
N TYR A 100 8.04 16.38 -21.60
CA TYR A 100 8.54 15.09 -22.09
C TYR A 100 7.76 13.91 -21.49
N GLN A 101 7.57 13.90 -20.18
CA GLN A 101 6.77 12.87 -19.49
C GLN A 101 5.31 12.89 -19.95
N SER A 102 4.74 14.06 -20.18
CA SER A 102 3.35 14.20 -20.65
C SER A 102 3.20 13.64 -22.05
N VAL A 103 4.11 13.95 -22.97
CA VAL A 103 4.11 13.41 -24.33
C VAL A 103 4.25 11.88 -24.29
N GLU A 104 5.21 11.32 -23.54
CA GLU A 104 5.44 9.88 -23.46
C GLU A 104 4.30 9.11 -22.78
N ASN A 105 3.66 9.71 -21.79
CA ASN A 105 2.67 9.04 -20.96
C ASN A 105 1.22 9.32 -21.35
N TYR A 106 0.94 10.38 -22.08
CA TYR A 106 -0.41 10.79 -22.45
C TYR A 106 -0.74 10.44 -23.91
N PHE A 107 0.14 10.78 -24.86
CA PHE A 107 -0.15 10.60 -26.29
C PHE A 107 0.04 9.17 -26.79
N PHE A 108 0.86 8.36 -26.12
CA PHE A 108 1.18 6.99 -26.55
C PHE A 108 0.58 5.90 -25.66
N VAL A 109 -0.22 6.27 -24.67
CA VAL A 109 -0.93 5.32 -23.79
C VAL A 109 -2.42 5.45 -24.07
N PRO A 110 -3.13 4.36 -24.42
CA PRO A 110 -4.55 4.41 -24.67
C PRO A 110 -5.33 4.80 -23.41
N SER A 111 -6.38 5.59 -23.57
CA SER A 111 -7.40 5.80 -22.53
C SER A 111 -8.33 4.59 -22.52
N ILE A 112 -8.81 4.23 -21.35
CA ILE A 112 -9.74 3.13 -21.13
C ILE A 112 -11.10 3.70 -20.79
N GLU A 113 -12.10 3.36 -21.58
CA GLU A 113 -13.49 3.80 -21.39
C GLU A 113 -14.26 2.75 -20.58
N VAL A 114 -14.10 2.78 -19.24
CA VAL A 114 -14.87 1.98 -18.29
C VAL A 114 -15.46 2.91 -17.25
N GLY A 115 -16.70 3.28 -17.43
CA GLY A 115 -17.44 4.08 -16.46
C GLY A 115 -18.29 3.24 -15.51
N LEU A 116 -18.92 3.91 -14.57
CA LEU A 116 -19.96 3.33 -13.73
C LEU A 116 -21.22 3.09 -14.54
N THR A 117 -21.91 1.98 -14.30
CA THR A 117 -23.26 1.75 -14.81
C THR A 117 -24.25 2.72 -14.18
N ASP A 118 -25.43 2.89 -14.78
CA ASP A 118 -26.47 3.75 -14.20
C ASP A 118 -26.92 3.25 -12.82
N GLU A 119 -26.92 1.94 -12.59
CA GLU A 119 -27.23 1.33 -11.30
C GLU A 119 -26.13 1.64 -10.27
N GLU A 120 -24.88 1.51 -10.65
CA GLU A 120 -23.75 1.87 -9.78
C GLU A 120 -23.71 3.36 -9.47
N ARG A 121 -24.10 4.23 -10.42
CA ARG A 121 -24.23 5.68 -10.18
C ARG A 121 -25.36 6.00 -9.19
N LYS A 122 -26.52 5.36 -9.32
CA LYS A 122 -27.64 5.50 -8.38
C LYS A 122 -27.26 5.01 -6.99
N GLY A 123 -26.55 3.88 -6.91
CA GLY A 123 -26.04 3.32 -5.66
C GLY A 123 -27.10 2.96 -4.64
N LYS A 124 -28.32 2.61 -5.08
CA LYS A 124 -29.40 2.15 -4.21
C LYS A 124 -30.47 1.42 -5.02
N THR A 125 -31.00 0.36 -4.46
CA THR A 125 -32.10 -0.43 -5.04
C THR A 125 -33.48 -0.07 -4.46
N GLY A 126 -33.55 0.84 -3.49
CA GLY A 126 -34.76 1.15 -2.70
C GLY A 126 -34.98 0.19 -1.54
N LYS A 127 -34.14 -0.83 -1.36
CA LYS A 127 -34.16 -1.75 -0.21
C LYS A 127 -33.13 -1.34 0.82
N LYS A 128 -33.39 -1.66 2.09
CA LYS A 128 -32.43 -1.45 3.19
C LYS A 128 -31.86 -2.79 3.68
N TRP A 129 -30.58 -2.78 3.94
CA TRP A 129 -29.90 -3.86 4.64
C TRP A 129 -30.26 -3.83 6.14
N ILE A 130 -30.48 -4.98 6.75
CA ILE A 130 -30.75 -5.10 8.18
C ILE A 130 -29.44 -5.43 8.90
N PRO A 131 -28.86 -4.51 9.69
CA PRO A 131 -27.68 -4.80 10.48
C PRO A 131 -27.91 -6.00 11.40
N ASN A 132 -26.89 -6.86 11.54
CA ASN A 132 -26.91 -8.10 12.30
C ASN A 132 -27.77 -9.25 11.71
N ALA A 133 -28.36 -9.11 10.51
CA ALA A 133 -28.84 -10.27 9.79
C ALA A 133 -27.64 -11.21 9.47
N PRO A 134 -27.82 -12.54 9.62
CA PRO A 134 -26.76 -13.47 9.21
C PRO A 134 -26.50 -13.33 7.70
N PHE A 135 -25.24 -13.33 7.32
CA PHE A 135 -24.90 -13.34 5.91
C PHE A 135 -25.37 -14.64 5.25
N PRO A 136 -25.94 -14.58 4.03
CA PRO A 136 -26.33 -15.77 3.27
C PRO A 136 -25.10 -16.65 2.94
N GLU A 137 -25.24 -17.97 3.02
CA GLU A 137 -24.09 -18.87 2.75
C GLU A 137 -23.60 -18.82 1.30
N LYS A 138 -24.51 -18.61 0.34
CA LYS A 138 -24.25 -18.70 -1.10
C LYS A 138 -24.08 -17.36 -1.80
N SER A 139 -24.34 -16.26 -1.10
CA SER A 139 -24.24 -14.93 -1.67
C SER A 139 -23.64 -13.94 -0.67
N VAL A 140 -23.02 -12.89 -1.19
CA VAL A 140 -22.41 -11.80 -0.42
C VAL A 140 -23.25 -10.56 -0.64
N PRO A 141 -23.97 -10.07 0.39
CA PRO A 141 -24.78 -8.86 0.27
C PRO A 141 -23.91 -7.62 0.13
N CYS A 142 -24.38 -6.69 -0.69
CA CYS A 142 -23.70 -5.43 -0.99
C CYS A 142 -24.57 -4.25 -0.53
N TYR A 143 -24.09 -3.47 0.43
CA TYR A 143 -24.81 -2.33 0.99
C TYR A 143 -23.86 -1.18 1.33
N ASP A 144 -24.40 0.04 1.34
CA ASP A 144 -23.70 1.24 1.77
C ASP A 144 -23.76 1.35 3.31
N PRO A 145 -22.63 1.31 4.03
CA PRO A 145 -22.65 1.36 5.48
C PRO A 145 -23.14 2.69 6.05
N GLY A 146 -23.06 3.77 5.26
CA GLY A 146 -23.52 5.10 5.70
C GLY A 146 -25.02 5.32 5.58
N SER A 147 -25.72 4.54 4.73
CA SER A 147 -27.18 4.67 4.55
C SER A 147 -27.92 3.35 4.72
N LEU A 148 -27.21 2.24 4.77
CA LEU A 148 -27.73 0.86 4.71
C LEU A 148 -28.55 0.56 3.44
N ASP A 149 -28.43 1.37 2.41
CA ASP A 149 -29.03 1.08 1.11
C ASP A 149 -28.37 -0.15 0.47
N VAL A 150 -29.19 -1.08 -0.01
CA VAL A 150 -28.69 -2.20 -0.81
C VAL A 150 -28.24 -1.66 -2.17
N LEU A 151 -26.99 -1.93 -2.54
CA LEU A 151 -26.31 -1.33 -3.69
C LEU A 151 -26.58 -2.05 -5.02
N GLY A 152 -27.08 -3.27 -4.97
CA GLY A 152 -27.33 -4.09 -6.15
C GLY A 152 -27.70 -5.53 -5.77
N PRO A 153 -27.65 -6.46 -6.71
CA PRO A 153 -27.82 -7.87 -6.40
C PRO A 153 -26.63 -8.36 -5.54
N ASP A 154 -26.92 -9.35 -4.71
CA ASP A 154 -25.85 -10.05 -3.99
C ASP A 154 -24.84 -10.66 -4.97
N LEU A 155 -23.57 -10.67 -4.58
CA LEU A 155 -22.53 -11.33 -5.34
C LEU A 155 -22.43 -12.83 -4.95
N PRO A 156 -21.98 -13.71 -5.84
CA PRO A 156 -21.82 -15.13 -5.50
C PRO A 156 -20.75 -15.29 -4.41
N ALA A 157 -21.04 -16.12 -3.40
CA ALA A 157 -20.02 -16.65 -2.52
C ALA A 157 -19.42 -17.88 -3.21
N MET A 158 -18.21 -17.72 -3.77
CA MET A 158 -17.58 -18.73 -4.61
C MET A 158 -17.18 -19.96 -3.81
N THR A 159 -17.45 -21.14 -4.39
CA THR A 159 -17.06 -22.45 -3.87
C THR A 159 -15.55 -22.70 -4.02
N ARG A 160 -15.05 -23.73 -3.36
CA ARG A 160 -13.62 -24.17 -3.49
C ARG A 160 -13.27 -24.53 -4.93
N GLU A 161 -14.19 -25.15 -5.63
CA GLU A 161 -14.02 -25.60 -7.02
C GLU A 161 -13.90 -24.41 -7.96
N GLU A 162 -14.80 -23.44 -7.85
CA GLU A 162 -14.78 -22.21 -8.65
C GLU A 162 -13.49 -21.39 -8.41
N VAL A 163 -13.02 -21.33 -7.16
CA VAL A 163 -11.74 -20.67 -6.84
C VAL A 163 -10.56 -21.41 -7.47
N LYS A 164 -10.56 -22.75 -7.45
CA LYS A 164 -9.51 -23.55 -8.11
C LYS A 164 -9.49 -23.35 -9.62
N GLU A 165 -10.66 -23.29 -10.25
CA GLU A 165 -10.77 -22.99 -11.68
C GLU A 165 -10.15 -21.63 -12.02
N LYS A 166 -10.43 -20.58 -11.22
CA LYS A 166 -9.79 -19.26 -11.36
C LYS A 166 -8.28 -19.32 -11.21
N ILE A 167 -7.77 -20.08 -10.23
CA ILE A 167 -6.32 -20.27 -10.04
C ILE A 167 -5.71 -20.98 -11.27
N GLN A 168 -6.38 -21.97 -11.82
CA GLN A 168 -5.92 -22.67 -13.03
C GLN A 168 -5.91 -21.77 -14.26
N ALA A 169 -6.96 -20.94 -14.47
CA ALA A 169 -7.00 -19.96 -15.53
C ALA A 169 -5.85 -18.95 -15.40
N ALA A 170 -5.66 -18.40 -14.20
CA ALA A 170 -4.56 -17.51 -13.89
C ALA A 170 -3.18 -18.17 -14.12
N SER A 171 -3.02 -19.44 -13.75
CA SER A 171 -1.78 -20.21 -13.96
C SER A 171 -1.45 -20.38 -15.45
N LYS A 172 -2.48 -20.64 -16.28
CA LYS A 172 -2.30 -20.73 -17.73
C LYS A 172 -1.87 -19.37 -18.31
N ALA A 173 -2.56 -18.30 -17.96
CA ALA A 173 -2.24 -16.94 -18.38
C ALA A 173 -0.84 -16.47 -17.94
N GLN A 174 -0.42 -16.86 -16.74
CA GLN A 174 0.88 -16.51 -16.18
C GLN A 174 2.05 -17.06 -17.01
N LYS A 175 1.95 -18.27 -17.56
CA LYS A 175 3.03 -18.89 -18.36
C LYS A 175 3.41 -18.04 -19.58
N ASP A 176 2.45 -17.36 -20.17
CA ASP A 176 2.70 -16.47 -21.30
C ASP A 176 3.16 -15.10 -20.80
N TRP A 177 2.56 -14.56 -19.74
CA TRP A 177 2.95 -13.28 -19.16
C TRP A 177 4.36 -13.29 -18.55
N ALA A 178 4.82 -14.41 -18.00
CA ALA A 178 6.20 -14.56 -17.49
C ALA A 178 7.26 -14.29 -18.56
N LYS A 179 6.95 -14.55 -19.83
CA LYS A 179 7.84 -14.30 -20.99
C LYS A 179 7.82 -12.84 -21.46
N SER A 180 6.91 -12.02 -20.93
CA SER A 180 6.76 -10.62 -21.32
C SER A 180 8.00 -9.78 -20.99
N SER A 181 8.32 -8.83 -21.87
CA SER A 181 9.40 -7.89 -21.67
C SER A 181 9.08 -6.84 -20.61
N TRP A 182 10.11 -6.23 -20.01
CA TRP A 182 9.94 -5.08 -19.11
C TRP A 182 9.14 -3.93 -19.75
N LYS A 183 9.25 -3.78 -21.07
CA LYS A 183 8.50 -2.76 -21.82
C LYS A 183 7.00 -3.04 -21.79
N GLN A 184 6.59 -4.28 -22.01
CA GLN A 184 5.18 -4.69 -21.93
C GLN A 184 4.62 -4.54 -20.52
N ARG A 185 5.37 -4.99 -19.50
CA ARG A 185 4.95 -4.86 -18.09
C ARG A 185 4.82 -3.39 -17.68
N LYS A 186 5.78 -2.53 -18.04
CA LYS A 186 5.69 -1.09 -17.83
C LYS A 186 4.51 -0.46 -18.59
N PHE A 187 4.21 -0.95 -19.79
CA PHE A 187 3.10 -0.44 -20.59
C PHE A 187 1.75 -0.68 -19.92
N LEU A 188 1.52 -1.88 -19.37
CA LEU A 188 0.34 -2.19 -18.56
C LEU A 188 0.21 -1.22 -17.37
N LEU A 189 1.30 -1.00 -16.63
CA LEU A 189 1.28 -0.06 -15.49
C LEU A 189 1.00 1.39 -15.93
N LYS A 190 1.48 1.82 -17.10
CA LYS A 190 1.17 3.14 -17.66
C LYS A 190 -0.31 3.28 -18.00
N ILE A 191 -0.93 2.23 -18.54
CA ILE A 191 -2.38 2.20 -18.82
C ILE A 191 -3.18 2.33 -17.53
N ILE A 192 -2.87 1.49 -16.52
CA ILE A 192 -3.53 1.54 -15.21
C ILE A 192 -3.37 2.95 -14.59
N ARG A 193 -2.16 3.52 -14.61
CA ARG A 193 -1.90 4.86 -14.08
C ARG A 193 -2.76 5.92 -14.76
N LYS A 194 -2.82 5.89 -16.09
CA LYS A 194 -3.62 6.84 -16.87
C LYS A 194 -5.09 6.73 -16.52
N PHE A 195 -5.63 5.50 -16.49
CA PHE A 195 -6.99 5.25 -16.08
C PHE A 195 -7.31 5.81 -14.70
N VAL A 196 -6.46 5.54 -13.72
CA VAL A 196 -6.66 6.01 -12.33
C VAL A 196 -6.69 7.53 -12.25
N ILE A 197 -5.83 8.22 -13.00
CA ILE A 197 -5.81 9.69 -13.05
C ILE A 197 -7.07 10.25 -13.71
N GLU A 198 -7.52 9.64 -14.82
CA GLU A 198 -8.68 10.10 -15.58
C GLU A 198 -10.03 9.81 -14.89
N ASN A 199 -10.08 8.77 -14.03
CA ASN A 199 -11.32 8.30 -13.39
C ASN A 199 -11.26 8.33 -11.86
N GLN A 200 -10.45 9.21 -11.25
CA GLN A 200 -10.27 9.27 -9.80
C GLN A 200 -11.58 9.55 -9.04
N ASP A 201 -12.49 10.35 -9.63
CA ASP A 201 -13.77 10.68 -9.01
C ASP A 201 -14.66 9.43 -8.89
N ASP A 202 -14.82 8.66 -9.96
CA ASP A 202 -15.59 7.40 -9.96
C ASP A 202 -14.98 6.39 -8.97
N ILE A 203 -13.63 6.26 -8.94
CA ILE A 203 -12.92 5.39 -8.00
C ILE A 203 -13.20 5.80 -6.55
N CYS A 204 -13.11 7.09 -6.24
CA CYS A 204 -13.36 7.61 -4.89
C CYS A 204 -14.83 7.42 -4.47
N VAL A 205 -15.78 7.67 -5.38
CA VAL A 205 -17.21 7.47 -5.13
C VAL A 205 -17.53 6.00 -4.84
N VAL A 206 -16.99 5.09 -5.65
CA VAL A 206 -17.18 3.64 -5.48
C VAL A 206 -16.60 3.16 -4.16
N SER A 207 -15.37 3.58 -3.84
CA SER A 207 -14.74 3.23 -2.58
C SER A 207 -15.47 3.80 -1.37
N ALA A 208 -15.86 5.07 -1.41
CA ALA A 208 -16.59 5.73 -0.34
C ALA A 208 -17.93 5.06 -0.07
N ARG A 209 -18.66 4.68 -1.13
CA ARG A 209 -19.95 4.02 -1.02
C ARG A 209 -19.87 2.63 -0.40
N ASP A 210 -18.86 1.84 -0.79
CA ASP A 210 -18.70 0.46 -0.32
C ASP A 210 -18.10 0.36 1.09
N SER A 211 -17.32 1.36 1.51
CA SER A 211 -16.60 1.34 2.79
C SER A 211 -17.04 2.40 3.80
N GLY A 212 -17.87 3.36 3.40
CA GLY A 212 -18.36 4.44 4.27
C GLY A 212 -17.38 5.60 4.50
N LYS A 213 -16.14 5.54 3.97
CA LYS A 213 -15.12 6.58 4.18
C LYS A 213 -15.40 7.87 3.42
N PRO A 214 -14.94 9.06 3.91
CA PRO A 214 -15.00 10.32 3.16
C PRO A 214 -14.24 10.27 1.84
N LEU A 215 -14.67 11.06 0.85
CA LEU A 215 -14.00 11.13 -0.46
C LEU A 215 -12.53 11.55 -0.36
N VAL A 216 -12.21 12.47 0.57
CA VAL A 216 -10.83 12.91 0.82
C VAL A 216 -9.94 11.75 1.27
N ASP A 217 -10.49 10.84 2.10
CA ASP A 217 -9.75 9.68 2.59
C ASP A 217 -9.60 8.60 1.51
N ALA A 218 -10.60 8.46 0.61
CA ALA A 218 -10.49 7.63 -0.58
C ALA A 218 -9.42 8.17 -1.54
N ALA A 219 -9.43 9.47 -1.85
CA ALA A 219 -8.45 10.09 -2.72
C ALA A 219 -7.02 9.94 -2.17
N PHE A 220 -6.81 10.24 -0.89
CA PHE A 220 -5.49 10.20 -0.26
C PHE A 220 -5.01 8.78 0.00
N GLY A 221 -5.85 7.95 0.63
CA GLY A 221 -5.48 6.60 1.07
C GLY A 221 -5.48 5.54 -0.05
N GLU A 222 -6.18 5.76 -1.16
CA GLU A 222 -6.33 4.76 -2.22
C GLU A 222 -5.77 5.23 -3.57
N VAL A 223 -6.21 6.38 -4.08
CA VAL A 223 -5.78 6.85 -5.40
C VAL A 223 -4.31 7.28 -5.38
N ILE A 224 -3.94 8.20 -4.49
CA ILE A 224 -2.58 8.74 -4.42
C ILE A 224 -1.57 7.64 -4.06
N THR A 225 -1.88 6.80 -3.08
CA THR A 225 -0.99 5.69 -2.68
C THR A 225 -0.76 4.69 -3.80
N THR A 226 -1.81 4.36 -4.57
CA THR A 226 -1.70 3.47 -5.74
C THR A 226 -0.87 4.11 -6.85
N LEU A 227 -1.08 5.40 -7.13
CA LEU A 227 -0.30 6.13 -8.14
C LEU A 227 1.19 6.22 -7.77
N GLU A 228 1.52 6.45 -6.49
CA GLU A 228 2.90 6.45 -5.98
C GLU A 228 3.55 5.07 -6.15
N LYS A 229 2.83 3.99 -5.85
CA LYS A 229 3.32 2.62 -6.09
C LYS A 229 3.64 2.39 -7.55
N ILE A 230 2.73 2.76 -8.44
CA ILE A 230 2.95 2.62 -9.90
C ILE A 230 4.12 3.47 -10.35
N ARG A 231 4.23 4.73 -9.86
CA ARG A 231 5.35 5.63 -10.19
C ARG A 231 6.69 5.02 -9.78
N TRP A 232 6.80 4.50 -8.58
CA TRP A 232 8.00 3.85 -8.09
C TRP A 232 8.37 2.62 -8.92
N LEU A 233 7.42 1.72 -9.22
CA LEU A 233 7.66 0.54 -10.05
C LEU A 233 8.15 0.91 -11.47
N LEU A 234 7.55 1.94 -12.09
CA LEU A 234 7.94 2.41 -13.42
C LEU A 234 9.38 2.96 -13.45
N ARG A 235 9.82 3.64 -12.37
CA ARG A 235 11.15 4.23 -12.25
C ARG A 235 12.20 3.19 -11.84
N GLU A 236 11.95 2.45 -10.80
CA GLU A 236 12.97 1.69 -10.08
C GLU A 236 12.78 0.18 -10.16
N GLY A 237 11.55 -0.30 -10.40
CA GLY A 237 11.22 -1.73 -10.29
C GLY A 237 12.11 -2.65 -11.11
N VAL A 238 12.49 -2.25 -12.34
CA VAL A 238 13.43 -3.04 -13.17
C VAL A 238 14.81 -3.13 -12.54
N TYR A 239 15.28 -2.04 -11.92
CA TYR A 239 16.58 -2.02 -11.25
C TYR A 239 16.64 -3.06 -10.13
N TRP A 240 15.59 -3.17 -9.34
CA TRP A 240 15.52 -4.06 -8.20
C TRP A 240 15.28 -5.54 -8.53
N LEU A 241 14.76 -5.83 -9.73
CA LEU A 241 14.51 -7.21 -10.20
C LEU A 241 15.52 -7.74 -11.23
N LYS A 242 16.48 -6.93 -11.66
CA LYS A 242 17.56 -7.43 -12.52
C LYS A 242 18.54 -8.30 -11.72
N PRO A 243 19.23 -9.26 -12.40
CA PRO A 243 20.20 -10.11 -11.72
C PRO A 243 21.28 -9.33 -11.00
N GLU A 244 21.56 -9.70 -9.76
CA GLU A 244 22.60 -9.10 -8.92
C GLU A 244 23.85 -9.94 -8.93
N ARG A 245 25.02 -9.31 -9.10
CA ARG A 245 26.28 -9.98 -8.89
C ARG A 245 26.55 -10.20 -7.41
N ARG A 246 26.98 -11.40 -7.08
CA ARG A 246 27.41 -11.78 -5.73
C ARG A 246 28.89 -12.20 -5.76
N SER A 247 29.55 -12.14 -4.60
CA SER A 247 30.90 -12.66 -4.45
C SER A 247 30.89 -14.18 -4.59
N SER A 248 31.79 -14.70 -5.41
CA SER A 248 32.01 -16.15 -5.49
C SER A 248 33.04 -16.67 -4.46
N GLY A 249 33.64 -15.76 -3.69
CA GLY A 249 34.73 -16.09 -2.77
C GLY A 249 36.06 -16.36 -3.48
N ALA A 250 37.16 -16.30 -2.75
CA ALA A 250 38.51 -16.45 -3.28
C ALA A 250 38.73 -17.86 -3.91
N MET A 251 38.19 -18.91 -3.29
CA MET A 251 38.33 -20.29 -3.76
C MET A 251 37.61 -20.52 -5.10
N MET A 252 36.52 -19.74 -5.38
CA MET A 252 35.72 -19.87 -6.60
C MET A 252 35.87 -18.64 -7.51
N PHE A 253 37.03 -17.96 -7.50
CA PHE A 253 37.29 -16.72 -8.26
C PHE A 253 37.05 -16.86 -9.79
N TYR A 254 37.16 -18.06 -10.31
CA TYR A 254 36.90 -18.41 -11.71
C TYR A 254 35.44 -18.56 -12.05
N LYS A 255 34.55 -18.46 -11.05
CA LYS A 255 33.10 -18.46 -11.20
C LYS A 255 32.51 -17.04 -11.15
N LYS A 256 31.42 -16.85 -11.85
CA LYS A 256 30.52 -15.69 -11.72
C LYS A 256 29.29 -16.15 -11.02
N ALA A 257 29.05 -15.62 -9.82
CA ALA A 257 27.83 -15.85 -9.05
C ALA A 257 26.82 -14.72 -9.27
N THR A 258 25.58 -15.06 -9.52
CA THR A 258 24.47 -14.11 -9.69
C THR A 258 23.27 -14.59 -8.89
N LEU A 259 22.51 -13.63 -8.38
CA LEU A 259 21.18 -13.84 -7.80
C LEU A 259 20.16 -13.33 -8.81
N GLU A 260 19.28 -14.19 -9.27
CA GLU A 260 18.22 -13.87 -10.23
C GLU A 260 16.86 -13.90 -9.53
N PHE A 261 15.93 -13.03 -9.96
CA PHE A 261 14.59 -12.92 -9.43
C PHE A 261 13.58 -13.42 -10.46
N HIS A 262 13.05 -14.62 -10.25
CA HIS A 262 12.09 -15.27 -11.13
C HIS A 262 10.67 -15.11 -10.58
N PRO A 263 9.64 -14.87 -11.41
CA PRO A 263 8.26 -14.83 -10.95
C PRO A 263 7.90 -16.07 -10.12
N VAL A 264 7.16 -15.91 -9.02
CA VAL A 264 6.69 -17.09 -8.23
C VAL A 264 5.68 -17.92 -8.99
N GLY A 265 4.89 -17.31 -9.88
CA GLY A 265 3.82 -17.98 -10.63
C GLY A 265 2.46 -17.31 -10.37
N VAL A 266 1.54 -17.97 -9.67
CA VAL A 266 0.27 -17.40 -9.23
C VAL A 266 0.40 -16.93 -7.79
N MET A 267 0.22 -15.64 -7.56
CA MET A 267 0.08 -15.07 -6.22
C MET A 267 -1.39 -15.07 -5.80
N GLY A 268 -1.68 -15.51 -4.58
CA GLY A 268 -2.94 -15.26 -3.91
C GLY A 268 -2.86 -13.96 -3.10
N ALA A 269 -3.95 -13.19 -3.07
CA ALA A 269 -4.10 -12.07 -2.16
C ALA A 269 -5.47 -12.14 -1.48
N ILE A 270 -5.50 -12.06 -0.16
CA ILE A 270 -6.73 -11.98 0.63
C ILE A 270 -6.69 -10.62 1.30
N VAL A 271 -7.61 -9.74 0.89
CA VAL A 271 -7.53 -8.31 1.21
C VAL A 271 -8.75 -7.82 1.99
N PRO A 272 -8.58 -6.86 2.91
CA PRO A 272 -9.65 -6.31 3.72
C PRO A 272 -10.44 -5.22 2.99
N TRP A 273 -11.47 -4.74 3.65
CA TRP A 273 -12.46 -3.79 3.17
C TRP A 273 -12.10 -2.32 3.37
N ASN A 274 -11.12 -2.01 4.23
CA ASN A 274 -10.86 -0.64 4.66
C ASN A 274 -10.28 0.28 3.57
N TYR A 275 -9.60 -0.27 2.55
CA TYR A 275 -9.12 0.46 1.38
C TYR A 275 -9.38 -0.39 0.11
N PRO A 276 -10.64 -0.56 -0.32
CA PRO A 276 -11.04 -1.58 -1.30
C PRO A 276 -10.34 -1.44 -2.66
N PHE A 277 -10.06 -0.22 -3.12
CA PHE A 277 -9.33 0.00 -4.36
C PHE A 277 -7.83 -0.31 -4.19
N HIS A 278 -7.19 0.33 -3.23
CA HIS A 278 -5.74 0.17 -3.03
C HIS A 278 -5.36 -1.27 -2.67
N ASN A 279 -6.15 -1.93 -1.83
CA ASN A 279 -5.90 -3.32 -1.42
C ASN A 279 -5.97 -4.32 -2.58
N VAL A 280 -6.74 -4.04 -3.63
CA VAL A 280 -6.75 -4.81 -4.88
C VAL A 280 -5.58 -4.43 -5.79
N PHE A 281 -5.37 -3.13 -6.01
CA PHE A 281 -4.39 -2.65 -6.99
C PHE A 281 -2.94 -2.70 -6.50
N ASN A 282 -2.67 -2.58 -5.20
CA ASN A 282 -1.32 -2.69 -4.66
C ASN A 282 -0.67 -4.06 -4.94
N PRO A 283 -1.26 -5.22 -4.57
CA PRO A 283 -0.72 -6.51 -4.96
C PRO A 283 -0.77 -6.73 -6.48
N LEU A 284 -1.79 -6.22 -7.19
CA LEU A 284 -1.91 -6.34 -8.64
C LEU A 284 -0.69 -5.77 -9.35
N VAL A 285 -0.39 -4.48 -9.15
CA VAL A 285 0.67 -3.80 -9.91
C VAL A 285 2.05 -4.39 -9.62
N ALA A 286 2.32 -4.83 -8.39
CA ALA A 286 3.57 -5.51 -8.03
C ALA A 286 3.69 -6.87 -8.70
N ASN A 287 2.62 -7.67 -8.69
CA ASN A 287 2.64 -9.03 -9.23
C ASN A 287 2.71 -9.07 -10.75
N VAL A 288 1.90 -8.30 -11.45
CA VAL A 288 1.98 -8.26 -12.93
C VAL A 288 3.31 -7.67 -13.39
N PHE A 289 3.89 -6.72 -12.65
CA PHE A 289 5.21 -6.19 -12.93
C PHE A 289 6.31 -7.24 -12.74
N ALA A 290 6.24 -8.05 -11.68
CA ALA A 290 7.18 -9.16 -11.46
C ALA A 290 7.02 -10.29 -12.49
N GLY A 291 5.88 -10.38 -13.21
CA GLY A 291 5.58 -11.42 -14.21
C GLY A 291 4.72 -12.54 -13.67
N ASN A 292 4.04 -12.31 -12.55
CA ASN A 292 3.08 -13.23 -11.94
C ASN A 292 1.66 -13.02 -12.47
N ALA A 293 0.81 -14.01 -12.24
CA ALA A 293 -0.64 -13.83 -12.18
C ALA A 293 -1.08 -13.56 -10.73
N LEU A 294 -2.27 -13.01 -10.57
CA LEU A 294 -2.84 -12.68 -9.26
C LEU A 294 -4.28 -13.19 -9.14
N VAL A 295 -4.59 -13.84 -8.03
CA VAL A 295 -5.95 -14.17 -7.62
C VAL A 295 -6.27 -13.44 -6.34
N VAL A 296 -7.21 -12.48 -6.39
CA VAL A 296 -7.55 -11.60 -5.26
C VAL A 296 -8.91 -12.00 -4.68
N LYS A 297 -8.95 -12.40 -3.42
CA LYS A 297 -10.20 -12.51 -2.66
C LYS A 297 -10.45 -11.20 -1.95
N VAL A 298 -11.48 -10.47 -2.37
CA VAL A 298 -11.94 -9.26 -1.70
C VAL A 298 -12.72 -9.59 -0.45
N SER A 299 -12.79 -8.64 0.49
CA SER A 299 -13.59 -8.83 1.70
C SER A 299 -15.09 -8.86 1.36
N GLU A 300 -15.84 -9.66 2.10
CA GLU A 300 -17.31 -9.70 2.06
C GLU A 300 -17.95 -8.36 2.44
N HIS A 301 -17.25 -7.55 3.22
CA HIS A 301 -17.73 -6.23 3.65
C HIS A 301 -17.52 -5.12 2.61
N ALA A 302 -16.77 -5.36 1.53
CA ALA A 302 -16.55 -4.42 0.44
C ALA A 302 -16.40 -5.17 -0.89
N SER A 303 -17.39 -6.01 -1.19
CA SER A 303 -17.41 -6.80 -2.42
C SER A 303 -18.03 -6.07 -3.60
N TRP A 304 -18.92 -5.12 -3.37
CA TRP A 304 -19.63 -4.39 -4.44
C TRP A 304 -18.68 -3.65 -5.39
N SER A 305 -17.72 -2.92 -4.85
CA SER A 305 -16.71 -2.16 -5.61
C SER A 305 -15.86 -3.04 -6.52
N SER A 306 -15.70 -4.32 -6.16
CA SER A 306 -14.90 -5.27 -6.94
C SER A 306 -15.44 -5.55 -8.34
N GLN A 307 -16.74 -5.32 -8.59
CA GLN A 307 -17.35 -5.45 -9.89
C GLN A 307 -16.79 -4.39 -10.85
N TYR A 308 -16.79 -3.12 -10.43
CA TYR A 308 -16.20 -2.02 -11.17
C TYR A 308 -14.70 -2.25 -11.39
N TYR A 309 -13.97 -2.57 -10.32
CA TYR A 309 -12.52 -2.81 -10.41
C TYR A 309 -12.18 -3.99 -11.32
N GLY A 310 -13.01 -5.03 -11.33
CA GLY A 310 -12.84 -6.19 -12.23
C GLY A 310 -12.96 -5.81 -13.71
N ARG A 311 -13.95 -4.96 -14.06
CA ARG A 311 -14.09 -4.44 -15.43
C ARG A 311 -12.90 -3.58 -15.83
N VAL A 312 -12.44 -2.69 -14.94
CA VAL A 312 -11.26 -1.85 -15.16
C VAL A 312 -10.02 -2.70 -15.41
N ILE A 313 -9.77 -3.70 -14.55
CA ILE A 313 -8.61 -4.60 -14.67
C ILE A 313 -8.61 -5.33 -16.01
N LYS A 314 -9.74 -5.93 -16.40
CA LYS A 314 -9.86 -6.64 -17.69
C LYS A 314 -9.62 -5.70 -18.87
N ALA A 315 -10.20 -4.50 -18.85
CA ALA A 315 -10.00 -3.52 -19.91
C ALA A 315 -8.53 -3.07 -20.02
N CYS A 316 -7.85 -2.84 -18.88
CA CYS A 316 -6.42 -2.50 -18.86
C CYS A 316 -5.54 -3.65 -19.39
N LEU A 317 -5.84 -4.89 -19.01
CA LEU A 317 -5.12 -6.08 -19.50
C LEU A 317 -5.29 -6.23 -21.03
N LYS A 318 -6.52 -6.14 -21.52
CA LYS A 318 -6.83 -6.18 -22.94
C LYS A 318 -6.11 -5.10 -23.74
N ALA A 319 -6.15 -3.85 -23.28
CA ALA A 319 -5.46 -2.73 -23.92
C ALA A 319 -3.93 -2.87 -23.92
N ALA A 320 -3.38 -3.56 -22.93
CA ALA A 320 -1.95 -3.88 -22.87
C ALA A 320 -1.55 -5.09 -23.73
N GLY A 321 -2.50 -5.82 -24.31
CA GLY A 321 -2.25 -7.10 -24.97
C GLY A 321 -1.79 -8.20 -24.02
N ALA A 322 -2.17 -8.09 -22.74
CA ALA A 322 -1.94 -9.10 -21.71
C ALA A 322 -3.11 -10.10 -21.66
N PRO A 323 -2.88 -11.34 -21.20
CA PRO A 323 -3.95 -12.31 -21.01
C PRO A 323 -5.02 -11.78 -20.03
N GLU A 324 -6.29 -11.83 -20.39
CA GLU A 324 -7.39 -11.31 -19.57
C GLU A 324 -7.56 -12.09 -18.26
N ASP A 325 -7.20 -13.39 -18.25
CA ASP A 325 -7.24 -14.25 -17.07
C ASP A 325 -6.03 -14.08 -16.13
N LEU A 326 -5.13 -13.15 -16.43
CA LEU A 326 -3.93 -12.90 -15.61
C LEU A 326 -4.27 -12.45 -14.19
N VAL A 327 -5.40 -11.76 -14.03
CA VAL A 327 -5.90 -11.29 -12.74
C VAL A 327 -7.33 -11.77 -12.54
N GLN A 328 -7.57 -12.50 -11.44
CA GLN A 328 -8.86 -13.05 -11.09
C GLN A 328 -9.36 -12.45 -9.78
N ILE A 329 -10.61 -12.03 -9.73
CA ILE A 329 -11.30 -11.61 -8.51
C ILE A 329 -12.14 -12.75 -7.98
N VAL A 330 -12.09 -12.97 -6.67
CA VAL A 330 -12.85 -13.95 -5.91
C VAL A 330 -13.67 -13.24 -4.85
N THR A 331 -14.96 -13.53 -4.79
CA THR A 331 -15.90 -13.12 -3.75
C THR A 331 -16.28 -14.31 -2.89
N GLY A 332 -16.73 -14.07 -1.66
CA GLY A 332 -17.12 -15.11 -0.72
C GLY A 332 -16.46 -14.94 0.65
N TYR A 333 -16.62 -15.92 1.48
CA TYR A 333 -16.26 -15.94 2.89
C TYR A 333 -14.95 -16.70 3.16
N GLY A 334 -14.80 -17.20 4.39
CA GLY A 334 -13.60 -17.92 4.82
C GLY A 334 -13.25 -19.13 3.95
N GLU A 335 -14.24 -19.84 3.42
CA GLU A 335 -14.04 -20.99 2.54
C GLU A 335 -13.32 -20.63 1.24
N ALA A 336 -13.76 -19.54 0.59
CA ALA A 336 -13.08 -19.01 -0.60
C ALA A 336 -11.64 -18.54 -0.28
N GLY A 337 -11.43 -17.95 0.92
CA GLY A 337 -10.10 -17.59 1.41
C GLY A 337 -9.20 -18.82 1.62
N GLU A 338 -9.70 -19.87 2.26
CA GLU A 338 -8.98 -21.14 2.44
C GLU A 338 -8.64 -21.79 1.08
N ALA A 339 -9.57 -21.72 0.12
CA ALA A 339 -9.35 -22.24 -1.22
C ALA A 339 -8.21 -21.51 -1.96
N ILE A 340 -8.02 -20.19 -1.76
CA ILE A 340 -6.84 -19.49 -2.29
C ILE A 340 -5.55 -20.02 -1.65
N VAL A 341 -5.54 -20.21 -0.34
CA VAL A 341 -4.34 -20.69 0.37
C VAL A 341 -3.94 -22.08 -0.06
N ASN A 342 -4.92 -23.00 -0.21
CA ASN A 342 -4.69 -24.42 -0.50
C ASN A 342 -4.93 -24.82 -1.96
N GLY A 343 -5.45 -23.90 -2.79
CA GLY A 343 -5.90 -24.19 -4.15
C GLY A 343 -4.80 -24.21 -5.21
N GLY A 344 -3.54 -23.95 -4.84
CA GLY A 344 -2.40 -24.02 -5.75
C GLY A 344 -1.74 -22.66 -6.08
N CYS A 345 -2.04 -21.60 -5.33
CA CYS A 345 -1.22 -20.40 -5.34
C CYS A 345 0.18 -20.70 -4.78
N GLN A 346 1.22 -20.17 -5.42
CA GLN A 346 2.60 -20.42 -5.02
C GLN A 346 3.06 -19.57 -3.83
N LYS A 347 2.38 -18.46 -3.56
CA LYS A 347 2.55 -17.62 -2.36
C LYS A 347 1.25 -16.84 -2.12
N VAL A 348 0.96 -16.52 -0.87
CA VAL A 348 -0.24 -15.74 -0.50
C VAL A 348 0.15 -14.52 0.31
N VAL A 349 -0.42 -13.37 -0.02
CA VAL A 349 -0.44 -12.17 0.82
C VAL A 349 -1.78 -12.12 1.52
N PHE A 350 -1.76 -12.02 2.83
CA PHE A 350 -2.94 -11.80 3.65
C PHE A 350 -2.82 -10.47 4.39
N VAL A 351 -3.85 -9.64 4.25
CA VAL A 351 -4.03 -8.40 5.02
C VAL A 351 -5.34 -8.51 5.79
N GLY A 352 -5.29 -8.37 7.11
CA GLY A 352 -6.48 -8.49 7.96
C GLY A 352 -6.17 -8.65 9.44
N SER A 353 -7.12 -9.19 10.22
CA SER A 353 -6.94 -9.34 11.67
C SER A 353 -5.95 -10.46 12.04
N THR A 354 -5.30 -10.32 13.19
CA THR A 354 -4.37 -11.32 13.76
C THR A 354 -5.03 -12.69 13.92
N THR A 355 -6.29 -12.72 14.36
CA THR A 355 -7.06 -13.96 14.52
C THR A 355 -7.19 -14.73 13.21
N VAL A 356 -7.57 -14.03 12.12
CA VAL A 356 -7.69 -14.65 10.79
C VAL A 356 -6.31 -14.99 10.21
N GLY A 357 -5.30 -14.15 10.45
CA GLY A 357 -3.92 -14.44 10.05
C GLY A 357 -3.39 -15.77 10.60
N ARG A 358 -3.70 -16.08 11.85
CA ARG A 358 -3.37 -17.41 12.46
C ARG A 358 -4.08 -18.56 11.74
N LEU A 359 -5.34 -18.38 11.31
CA LEU A 359 -6.07 -19.38 10.52
C LEU A 359 -5.45 -19.57 9.14
N VAL A 360 -5.05 -18.49 8.49
CA VAL A 360 -4.34 -18.52 7.19
C VAL A 360 -3.03 -19.29 7.32
N MET A 361 -2.22 -19.02 8.35
CA MET A 361 -0.99 -19.77 8.60
C MET A 361 -1.25 -21.26 8.82
N LYS A 362 -2.25 -21.60 9.65
CA LYS A 362 -2.65 -23.00 9.90
C LYS A 362 -3.08 -23.69 8.61
N SER A 363 -3.78 -22.99 7.74
CA SER A 363 -4.19 -23.51 6.44
C SER A 363 -2.99 -23.68 5.50
N ALA A 364 -2.12 -22.67 5.40
CA ALA A 364 -0.93 -22.68 4.56
C ALA A 364 0.07 -23.80 4.91
N ALA A 365 0.14 -24.17 6.18
CA ALA A 365 1.00 -25.27 6.65
C ALA A 365 0.64 -26.63 5.99
N LYS A 366 -0.62 -26.84 5.56
CA LYS A 366 -1.07 -28.08 4.89
C LYS A 366 -0.38 -28.28 3.54
N THR A 367 -0.06 -27.20 2.85
CA THR A 367 0.50 -27.18 1.48
C THR A 367 1.89 -26.57 1.41
N LEU A 368 2.46 -26.15 2.56
CA LEU A 368 3.71 -25.40 2.67
C LEU A 368 3.71 -24.12 1.80
N THR A 369 2.55 -23.48 1.66
CA THR A 369 2.41 -22.24 0.89
C THR A 369 3.01 -21.10 1.68
N PRO A 370 4.03 -20.39 1.16
CA PRO A 370 4.59 -19.21 1.81
C PRO A 370 3.54 -18.10 1.95
N VAL A 371 3.53 -17.42 3.11
CA VAL A 371 2.59 -16.34 3.38
C VAL A 371 3.32 -15.06 3.77
N VAL A 372 2.78 -13.93 3.36
CA VAL A 372 3.08 -12.58 3.87
C VAL A 372 1.90 -12.17 4.70
N LEU A 373 2.11 -11.84 5.96
CA LEU A 373 1.05 -11.41 6.87
C LEU A 373 1.22 -9.95 7.24
N GLU A 374 0.29 -9.13 6.83
CA GLU A 374 0.10 -7.78 7.33
C GLU A 374 -1.17 -7.80 8.16
N LEU A 375 -1.02 -7.59 9.45
CA LEU A 375 -2.09 -7.75 10.42
C LEU A 375 -2.36 -6.42 11.13
N GLY A 376 -3.26 -6.45 12.12
CA GLY A 376 -3.64 -5.27 12.88
C GLY A 376 -2.47 -4.55 13.55
N GLY A 377 -2.69 -3.29 13.90
CA GLY A 377 -1.76 -2.46 14.62
C GLY A 377 -2.36 -1.90 15.91
N LYS A 378 -1.49 -1.41 16.79
CA LYS A 378 -1.82 -0.61 17.96
C LYS A 378 -0.80 0.50 18.07
N ASP A 379 -0.72 1.29 17.01
CA ASP A 379 0.42 2.17 16.76
C ASP A 379 0.55 3.26 17.82
N ALA A 380 1.78 3.41 18.33
CA ALA A 380 2.12 4.43 19.31
C ALA A 380 2.40 5.77 18.63
N PHE A 381 1.90 6.84 19.27
CA PHE A 381 2.13 8.23 18.90
C PHE A 381 2.72 8.96 20.11
N ILE A 382 4.03 9.21 20.08
CA ILE A 382 4.79 9.80 21.21
C ILE A 382 4.96 11.29 20.98
N VAL A 383 4.58 12.09 21.96
CA VAL A 383 4.72 13.55 21.97
C VAL A 383 5.67 13.95 23.09
N CYS A 384 6.89 14.33 22.72
CA CYS A 384 7.92 14.78 23.67
C CYS A 384 7.62 16.18 24.19
N GLU A 385 8.28 16.57 25.30
CA GLU A 385 8.08 17.87 25.96
C GLU A 385 8.38 19.10 25.09
N ASP A 386 9.22 18.94 24.05
CA ASP A 386 9.64 19.99 23.14
C ASP A 386 8.99 19.87 21.75
N ALA A 387 7.97 19.02 21.60
CA ALA A 387 7.30 18.81 20.33
C ALA A 387 6.57 20.08 19.84
N ASN A 388 6.64 20.33 18.53
CA ASN A 388 5.88 21.42 17.91
C ASN A 388 4.40 21.04 17.81
N LEU A 389 3.57 21.52 18.73
CA LEU A 389 2.14 21.21 18.78
C LEU A 389 1.36 21.73 17.55
N ASN A 390 1.83 22.77 16.85
CA ASN A 390 1.20 23.23 15.61
C ASN A 390 1.31 22.17 14.50
N GLN A 391 2.37 21.39 14.49
CA GLN A 391 2.56 20.25 13.59
C GLN A 391 1.92 18.98 14.13
N CYS A 392 2.13 18.70 15.41
CA CYS A 392 1.76 17.44 16.04
C CYS A 392 0.24 17.24 16.13
N VAL A 393 -0.53 18.26 16.56
CA VAL A 393 -1.99 18.13 16.78
C VAL A 393 -2.76 17.80 15.50
N PRO A 394 -2.58 18.47 14.35
CA PRO A 394 -3.25 18.06 13.11
C PRO A 394 -2.92 16.62 12.68
N MET A 395 -1.67 16.19 12.88
CA MET A 395 -1.25 14.82 12.56
C MET A 395 -1.85 13.78 13.52
N ALA A 396 -1.95 14.11 14.82
CA ALA A 396 -2.61 13.26 15.80
C ALA A 396 -4.09 13.03 15.45
N LEU A 397 -4.81 14.10 15.10
CA LEU A 397 -6.21 14.02 14.69
C LEU A 397 -6.36 13.21 13.39
N ARG A 398 -5.50 13.45 12.41
CA ARG A 398 -5.51 12.69 11.16
C ARG A 398 -5.19 11.21 11.42
N GLY A 399 -4.23 10.93 12.29
CA GLY A 399 -3.82 9.58 12.70
C GLY A 399 -4.94 8.77 13.36
N ALA A 400 -5.78 9.42 14.17
CA ALA A 400 -6.87 8.77 14.90
C ALA A 400 -8.17 8.70 14.09
N PHE A 401 -8.46 9.66 13.21
CA PHE A 401 -9.80 9.82 12.64
C PHE A 401 -9.89 9.57 11.13
N GLN A 402 -8.77 9.49 10.41
CA GLN A 402 -8.77 9.16 8.98
C GLN A 402 -9.50 7.82 8.73
N SER A 403 -10.37 7.78 7.72
CA SER A 403 -11.22 6.62 7.41
C SER A 403 -12.03 6.12 8.62
N CYS A 404 -12.46 7.05 9.49
CA CYS A 404 -13.14 6.74 10.75
C CYS A 404 -12.31 5.86 11.70
N GLY A 405 -10.97 6.04 11.71
CA GLY A 405 -10.03 5.23 12.49
C GLY A 405 -9.86 3.80 12.00
N GLN A 406 -10.44 3.43 10.86
CA GLN A 406 -10.40 2.07 10.29
C GLN A 406 -9.13 1.87 9.45
N ASN A 407 -7.98 2.07 10.08
CA ASN A 407 -6.67 2.04 9.44
C ASN A 407 -5.70 1.18 10.27
N CYS A 408 -5.10 0.15 9.65
CA CYS A 408 -4.15 -0.76 10.32
C CYS A 408 -2.94 -0.03 10.94
N ALA A 409 -2.43 1.01 10.28
CA ALA A 409 -1.37 1.89 10.76
C ALA A 409 -1.92 3.20 11.35
N GLY A 410 -3.16 3.21 11.86
CA GLY A 410 -3.76 4.33 12.57
C GLY A 410 -3.10 4.54 13.93
N ALA A 411 -2.95 5.81 14.35
CA ALA A 411 -2.46 6.11 15.69
C ALA A 411 -3.55 5.80 16.72
N GLU A 412 -3.32 4.84 17.60
CA GLU A 412 -4.30 4.38 18.58
C GLU A 412 -3.90 4.60 20.04
N ARG A 413 -2.59 4.82 20.33
CA ARG A 413 -2.05 5.05 21.67
C ARG A 413 -1.21 6.31 21.70
N PHE A 414 -1.73 7.38 22.32
CA PHE A 414 -1.04 8.67 22.39
C PHE A 414 -0.35 8.82 23.74
N TYR A 415 0.96 8.77 23.76
CA TYR A 415 1.82 9.00 24.92
C TYR A 415 2.33 10.42 24.90
N VAL A 416 1.73 11.28 25.74
CA VAL A 416 1.99 12.72 25.75
C VAL A 416 2.73 13.12 27.02
N HIS A 417 3.89 13.75 26.86
CA HIS A 417 4.69 14.22 27.97
C HIS A 417 3.93 15.23 28.83
N GLU A 418 4.02 15.12 30.17
CA GLU A 418 3.23 15.90 31.13
C GLU A 418 3.35 17.43 30.92
N LYS A 419 4.51 17.92 30.50
CA LYS A 419 4.74 19.37 30.29
C LYS A 419 3.92 19.97 29.14
N VAL A 420 3.54 19.19 28.16
CA VAL A 420 2.76 19.65 26.99
C VAL A 420 1.36 19.04 26.95
N TYR A 421 1.03 18.19 27.95
CA TYR A 421 -0.21 17.43 27.99
C TYR A 421 -1.46 18.32 27.94
N ASP A 422 -1.55 19.31 28.82
CA ASP A 422 -2.77 20.12 28.95
C ASP A 422 -3.00 20.98 27.69
N GLU A 423 -1.95 21.53 27.09
CA GLU A 423 -2.05 22.26 25.83
C GLU A 423 -2.42 21.34 24.67
N PHE A 424 -1.77 20.16 24.56
CA PHE A 424 -2.10 19.18 23.55
C PHE A 424 -3.57 18.73 23.64
N VAL A 425 -4.02 18.37 24.84
CA VAL A 425 -5.40 17.95 25.11
C VAL A 425 -6.38 19.07 24.74
N SER A 426 -6.15 20.31 25.19
CA SER A 426 -7.02 21.45 24.88
C SER A 426 -7.23 21.61 23.37
N ARG A 427 -6.13 21.58 22.60
CA ARG A 427 -6.17 21.74 21.14
C ARG A 427 -6.83 20.56 20.43
N VAL A 428 -6.55 19.33 20.84
CA VAL A 428 -7.16 18.12 20.29
C VAL A 428 -8.66 18.13 20.53
N VAL A 429 -9.10 18.37 21.79
CA VAL A 429 -10.52 18.41 22.15
C VAL A 429 -11.26 19.51 21.41
N GLN A 430 -10.68 20.73 21.33
CA GLN A 430 -11.27 21.84 20.60
C GLN A 430 -11.53 21.49 19.12
N THR A 431 -10.55 20.85 18.46
CA THR A 431 -10.67 20.48 17.04
C THR A 431 -11.59 19.28 16.86
N ALA A 432 -11.49 18.26 17.73
CA ALA A 432 -12.34 17.06 17.65
C ALA A 432 -13.84 17.39 17.77
N LYS A 433 -14.21 18.39 18.58
CA LYS A 433 -15.59 18.88 18.68
C LYS A 433 -16.13 19.49 17.37
N GLN A 434 -15.27 19.89 16.45
CA GLN A 434 -15.65 20.49 15.17
C GLN A 434 -15.75 19.46 14.05
N LEU A 435 -15.35 18.20 14.29
CA LEU A 435 -15.40 17.14 13.28
C LEU A 435 -16.86 16.81 12.95
N ARG A 436 -17.15 16.80 11.65
CA ARG A 436 -18.48 16.55 11.11
C ARG A 436 -18.56 15.09 10.69
N GLN A 437 -19.44 14.34 11.35
CA GLN A 437 -19.74 12.97 10.97
C GLN A 437 -20.97 12.91 10.07
N GLY A 438 -20.93 12.05 9.05
CA GLY A 438 -22.06 11.89 8.16
C GLY A 438 -21.81 10.92 7.02
N HIS A 439 -22.82 10.76 6.19
CA HIS A 439 -22.74 9.95 4.98
C HIS A 439 -21.79 10.59 3.96
N ALA A 440 -20.77 9.85 3.54
CA ALA A 440 -19.68 10.35 2.71
C ALA A 440 -20.12 11.03 1.40
N LEU A 441 -21.22 10.57 0.78
CA LEU A 441 -21.68 11.04 -0.52
C LEU A 441 -22.89 12.00 -0.47
N LYS A 442 -23.54 12.18 0.71
CA LYS A 442 -24.61 13.17 0.84
C LYS A 442 -24.08 14.59 0.96
N ASN A 443 -23.03 14.76 1.78
CA ASN A 443 -22.35 16.03 1.96
C ASN A 443 -20.83 15.86 1.78
N PRO A 444 -20.34 15.55 0.58
CA PRO A 444 -18.98 15.09 0.36
C PRO A 444 -17.91 16.13 0.74
N LEU A 445 -18.23 17.43 0.68
CA LEU A 445 -17.34 18.52 1.05
C LEU A 445 -17.41 18.88 2.55
N MET A 446 -18.34 18.29 3.29
CA MET A 446 -18.62 18.63 4.69
C MET A 446 -18.52 17.42 5.62
N THR A 447 -18.07 16.26 5.15
CA THR A 447 -17.91 15.06 5.96
C THR A 447 -16.43 14.83 6.26
N ASP A 448 -16.08 14.90 7.55
CA ASP A 448 -14.74 14.66 8.06
C ASP A 448 -14.56 13.20 8.52
N CYS A 449 -15.61 12.61 9.13
CA CYS A 449 -15.67 11.21 9.52
C CYS A 449 -16.88 10.53 8.89
N GLY A 450 -16.66 9.39 8.27
CA GLY A 450 -17.69 8.60 7.61
C GLY A 450 -18.32 7.55 8.52
N ALA A 451 -18.86 6.49 7.90
CA ALA A 451 -19.45 5.36 8.61
C ALA A 451 -18.40 4.29 8.97
N MET A 452 -18.75 3.46 9.95
CA MET A 452 -18.07 2.20 10.24
C MET A 452 -18.52 1.16 9.21
N CYS A 453 -17.58 0.45 8.58
CA CYS A 453 -17.93 -0.48 7.51
C CYS A 453 -18.60 -1.77 8.03
N MET A 454 -18.10 -2.33 9.14
CA MET A 454 -18.62 -3.58 9.68
C MET A 454 -19.79 -3.37 10.65
N PRO A 455 -20.85 -4.20 10.61
CA PRO A 455 -22.06 -4.01 11.39
C PRO A 455 -21.86 -3.95 12.91
N ASN A 456 -20.94 -4.76 13.45
CA ASN A 456 -20.72 -4.89 14.90
C ASN A 456 -19.54 -4.05 15.41
N GLN A 457 -18.79 -3.37 14.54
CA GLN A 457 -17.58 -2.65 14.94
C GLN A 457 -17.90 -1.49 15.90
N ALA A 458 -18.96 -0.74 15.66
CA ALA A 458 -19.38 0.35 16.55
C ALA A 458 -19.68 -0.14 17.99
N LYS A 459 -20.27 -1.32 18.13
CA LYS A 459 -20.52 -1.94 19.45
C LYS A 459 -19.23 -2.38 20.12
N ALA A 460 -18.27 -2.95 19.36
CA ALA A 460 -16.97 -3.35 19.88
C ALA A 460 -16.17 -2.13 20.38
N VAL A 461 -16.14 -1.06 19.59
CA VAL A 461 -15.51 0.21 19.99
C VAL A 461 -16.15 0.76 21.26
N HIS A 462 -17.49 0.75 21.35
CA HIS A 462 -18.21 1.23 22.53
C HIS A 462 -17.87 0.43 23.78
N ALA A 463 -17.79 -0.90 23.67
CA ALA A 463 -17.42 -1.76 24.79
C ALA A 463 -16.02 -1.45 25.35
N LEU A 464 -15.04 -1.14 24.47
CA LEU A 464 -13.69 -0.72 24.89
C LEU A 464 -13.71 0.63 25.60
N ILE A 465 -14.55 1.56 25.16
CA ILE A 465 -14.69 2.87 25.80
C ILE A 465 -15.36 2.75 27.16
N GLU A 466 -16.39 1.91 27.29
CA GLU A 466 -17.04 1.67 28.59
C GLU A 466 -16.11 0.95 29.59
N ASP A 467 -15.27 0.00 29.14
CA ASP A 467 -14.21 -0.57 29.96
C ASP A 467 -13.26 0.52 30.48
N ALA A 468 -12.79 1.39 29.59
CA ALA A 468 -11.90 2.50 29.97
C ALA A 468 -12.57 3.47 30.93
N ARG A 469 -13.84 3.86 30.68
CA ARG A 469 -14.63 4.72 31.55
C ARG A 469 -14.80 4.12 32.94
N SER A 470 -15.12 2.83 33.03
CA SER A 470 -15.28 2.10 34.32
C SER A 470 -13.96 2.05 35.13
N LYS A 471 -12.83 2.20 34.46
CA LYS A 471 -11.47 2.23 35.06
C LYS A 471 -10.94 3.64 35.32
N GLY A 472 -11.76 4.68 35.14
CA GLY A 472 -11.42 6.06 35.45
C GLY A 472 -10.98 6.93 34.28
N ALA A 473 -11.03 6.45 33.04
CA ALA A 473 -10.83 7.31 31.87
C ALA A 473 -11.97 8.33 31.73
N THR A 474 -11.64 9.52 31.26
CA THR A 474 -12.60 10.62 31.02
C THR A 474 -12.90 10.73 29.54
N VAL A 475 -14.18 10.70 29.15
CA VAL A 475 -14.62 10.96 27.80
C VAL A 475 -14.76 12.47 27.60
N ALA A 476 -13.89 13.07 26.81
CA ALA A 476 -13.90 14.52 26.55
C ALA A 476 -14.72 14.90 25.32
N VAL A 477 -14.85 13.98 24.35
CA VAL A 477 -15.65 14.14 23.12
C VAL A 477 -16.22 12.78 22.74
N GLY A 478 -17.43 12.70 22.21
CA GLY A 478 -18.04 11.46 21.70
C GLY A 478 -18.33 10.41 22.77
N GLY A 479 -18.00 9.15 22.49
CA GLY A 479 -18.08 8.04 23.45
C GLY A 479 -19.48 7.51 23.73
N TYR A 480 -20.39 7.61 22.76
CA TYR A 480 -21.75 7.07 22.87
C TYR A 480 -22.15 6.30 21.60
N LEU A 481 -23.00 5.32 21.74
CA LEU A 481 -23.66 4.70 20.59
C LEU A 481 -24.83 5.59 20.18
N PRO A 482 -24.86 6.07 18.92
CA PRO A 482 -26.03 6.76 18.42
C PRO A 482 -27.23 5.83 18.48
N LYS A 483 -28.25 6.20 19.28
CA LYS A 483 -29.46 5.39 19.41
C LYS A 483 -30.28 5.39 18.12
N ILE A 484 -30.31 6.51 17.39
CA ILE A 484 -30.96 6.65 16.08
C ILE A 484 -30.28 7.78 15.33
N MET A 485 -29.88 7.53 14.07
CA MET A 485 -29.55 8.57 13.09
C MET A 485 -30.61 8.49 11.98
N VAL A 486 -31.57 9.39 11.96
CA VAL A 486 -32.72 9.37 11.07
C VAL A 486 -32.47 10.26 9.85
N ASN A 487 -32.86 9.79 8.68
CA ASN A 487 -32.73 10.56 7.45
C ASN A 487 -33.85 11.60 7.35
N VAL A 488 -33.50 12.86 7.10
CA VAL A 488 -34.29 14.04 7.41
C VAL A 488 -35.28 14.46 6.31
N ASP A 489 -35.34 13.78 5.18
CA ASP A 489 -36.04 14.32 4.00
C ASP A 489 -37.57 14.21 4.01
N ASP A 490 -38.19 13.55 5.02
CA ASP A 490 -39.61 13.21 4.97
C ASP A 490 -40.46 13.59 6.22
N VAL A 491 -40.01 14.50 7.12
CA VAL A 491 -40.74 14.79 8.36
C VAL A 491 -40.95 16.28 8.57
N ASP A 492 -42.18 16.61 9.04
CA ASP A 492 -42.61 17.95 9.39
C ASP A 492 -41.90 18.41 10.69
N GLU A 493 -40.99 19.38 10.58
CA GLU A 493 -40.15 19.89 11.66
C GLU A 493 -40.92 20.62 12.78
N ASP A 494 -42.12 21.03 12.50
CA ASP A 494 -42.93 21.85 13.42
C ASP A 494 -43.88 21.00 14.29
N SER A 495 -43.86 19.66 14.21
CA SER A 495 -44.71 18.81 15.00
C SER A 495 -44.24 18.73 16.48
N GLU A 496 -45.18 18.78 17.42
CA GLU A 496 -44.93 18.66 18.84
C GLU A 496 -44.31 17.30 19.22
N GLU A 497 -44.61 16.24 18.47
CA GLU A 497 -44.04 14.90 18.59
C GLU A 497 -42.53 14.86 18.22
N PHE A 498 -42.08 15.64 17.22
CA PHE A 498 -40.68 15.80 16.89
C PHE A 498 -39.91 16.48 18.02
N GLY A 499 -40.47 17.51 18.59
CA GLY A 499 -39.88 18.24 19.71
C GLY A 499 -39.61 17.31 20.90
N ASN A 500 -40.59 16.49 21.27
CA ASN A 500 -40.50 15.55 22.39
C ASN A 500 -39.50 14.41 22.08
N TRP A 501 -39.57 13.84 20.89
CA TRP A 501 -38.61 12.79 20.47
C TRP A 501 -37.16 13.30 20.44
N PHE A 502 -36.93 14.52 19.94
CA PHE A 502 -35.61 15.13 19.89
C PHE A 502 -35.07 15.41 21.30
N GLU A 503 -35.92 15.88 22.23
CA GLU A 503 -35.55 16.10 23.61
C GLU A 503 -35.12 14.77 24.29
N GLU A 504 -35.91 13.70 24.14
CA GLU A 504 -35.66 12.41 24.80
C GLU A 504 -34.44 11.65 24.21
N ASN A 505 -34.21 11.72 22.90
CA ASN A 505 -33.24 10.87 22.23
C ASN A 505 -31.93 11.55 21.84
N ILE A 506 -31.93 12.88 21.77
CA ILE A 506 -30.75 13.66 21.39
C ILE A 506 -30.29 14.59 22.50
N VAL A 507 -31.21 15.34 23.11
CA VAL A 507 -30.87 16.37 24.10
C VAL A 507 -30.60 15.78 25.47
N GLU A 508 -31.51 14.95 26.01
CA GLU A 508 -31.37 14.37 27.34
C GLU A 508 -30.12 13.49 27.50
N PRO A 509 -29.76 12.61 26.56
CA PRO A 509 -28.51 11.85 26.64
C PRO A 509 -27.22 12.69 26.57
N VAL A 510 -27.31 13.89 25.97
CA VAL A 510 -26.16 14.79 25.75
C VAL A 510 -26.10 15.91 26.77
N LYS A 511 -27.25 16.29 27.36
CA LYS A 511 -27.43 17.41 28.27
C LYS A 511 -26.49 17.38 29.48
N GLY A 512 -26.44 16.27 30.19
CA GLY A 512 -25.55 16.11 31.34
C GLY A 512 -24.06 16.21 31.00
N GLN A 513 -23.67 15.86 29.76
CA GLN A 513 -22.27 15.96 29.30
C GLN A 513 -21.94 17.39 28.85
N ILE A 514 -22.87 18.10 28.22
CA ILE A 514 -22.64 19.47 27.75
C ILE A 514 -22.71 20.45 28.95
N GLU A 515 -23.61 20.28 29.89
CA GLU A 515 -23.66 21.09 31.11
C GLU A 515 -22.39 20.97 31.95
N HIS A 516 -21.80 19.77 32.00
CA HIS A 516 -20.55 19.54 32.72
C HIS A 516 -19.34 20.21 32.01
N ILE A 517 -19.39 20.38 30.67
CA ILE A 517 -18.29 20.92 29.87
C ILE A 517 -18.40 22.45 29.71
N THR A 518 -19.64 22.98 29.59
CA THR A 518 -19.86 24.40 29.26
C THR A 518 -20.22 25.25 30.49
N GLY A 519 -20.57 24.62 31.60
CA GLY A 519 -21.00 25.32 32.82
C GLY A 519 -22.33 26.11 32.69
N SER A 520 -23.06 25.92 31.59
CA SER A 520 -24.34 26.62 31.32
C SER A 520 -25.41 25.65 30.88
N PRO A 521 -26.65 25.77 31.43
CA PRO A 521 -27.76 24.92 31.02
C PRO A 521 -28.19 25.22 29.58
N LEU A 522 -28.42 24.19 28.81
CA LEU A 522 -28.97 24.29 27.45
C LEU A 522 -30.42 24.72 27.50
N THR A 523 -30.73 25.88 26.98
CA THR A 523 -32.10 26.39 26.89
C THR A 523 -32.69 26.13 25.50
N ARG A 524 -34.03 26.00 25.41
CA ARG A 524 -34.79 25.78 24.17
C ARG A 524 -34.49 26.86 23.12
N ASP A 525 -34.16 28.08 23.52
CA ASP A 525 -33.88 29.20 22.65
C ASP A 525 -32.42 29.21 22.13
N SER A 526 -31.46 28.74 22.93
CA SER A 526 -30.06 28.56 22.46
C SER A 526 -29.98 27.45 21.40
N MET A 527 -30.77 26.38 21.58
CA MET A 527 -30.90 25.30 20.62
C MET A 527 -31.59 25.70 19.31
N LYS A 528 -32.59 26.60 19.36
CA LYS A 528 -33.24 27.14 18.17
C LYS A 528 -32.28 28.00 17.32
N LYS A 529 -31.36 28.76 17.93
CA LYS A 529 -30.34 29.55 17.23
C LYS A 529 -29.29 28.65 16.57
N GLU A 530 -28.81 27.61 17.25
CA GLU A 530 -27.90 26.61 16.66
C GLU A 530 -28.57 25.80 15.56
N ARG A 531 -29.86 25.45 15.69
CA ARG A 531 -30.67 24.84 14.62
C ARG A 531 -30.66 25.65 13.32
N GLN A 532 -30.79 26.98 13.41
CA GLN A 532 -30.77 27.84 12.21
C GLN A 532 -29.40 27.87 11.51
N GLN A 533 -28.31 27.68 12.24
CA GLN A 533 -26.96 27.59 11.70
C GLN A 533 -26.58 26.17 11.23
N GLN A 534 -27.26 25.14 11.79
CA GLN A 534 -26.98 23.72 11.46
C GLN A 534 -27.98 23.09 10.48
N LYS A 535 -28.89 23.87 9.87
CA LYS A 535 -29.97 23.39 8.96
C LYS A 535 -29.47 22.45 7.81
N ALA A 536 -28.22 22.37 7.55
CA ALA A 536 -27.64 21.49 6.52
C ALA A 536 -27.32 20.05 7.03
N ASN A 537 -27.32 19.79 8.34
CA ASN A 537 -26.77 18.56 8.92
C ASN A 537 -27.70 17.81 9.89
N VAL A 538 -28.97 18.18 9.99
CA VAL A 538 -29.88 17.55 10.94
C VAL A 538 -30.59 16.36 10.33
N VAL A 539 -30.52 15.24 11.01
CA VAL A 539 -31.23 13.98 10.71
C VAL A 539 -32.65 14.04 11.27
N LYS A 540 -33.68 13.83 10.46
CA LYS A 540 -35.12 13.92 10.85
C LYS A 540 -35.70 12.60 11.37
N PRO A 541 -36.65 12.63 12.30
CA PRO A 541 -37.32 11.43 12.81
C PRO A 541 -38.29 10.81 11.77
N PRO A 542 -38.72 9.57 11.99
CA PRO A 542 -39.72 8.94 11.16
C PRO A 542 -41.12 9.59 11.31
N PRO A 543 -41.97 9.45 10.29
CA PRO A 543 -43.35 9.94 10.38
C PRO A 543 -44.13 9.27 11.50
N PRO A 544 -45.10 9.98 12.11
CA PRO A 544 -45.98 9.42 13.14
C PRO A 544 -46.71 8.17 12.65
N GLY A 545 -46.61 7.05 13.39
CA GLY A 545 -47.26 5.78 13.07
C GLY A 545 -46.42 4.73 12.34
N ALA A 546 -45.19 5.00 12.01
CA ALA A 546 -44.28 3.99 11.48
C ALA A 546 -43.74 3.08 12.61
N THR A 547 -44.34 1.91 12.78
CA THR A 547 -43.93 0.90 13.77
C THR A 547 -42.72 0.07 13.35
N LYS A 548 -41.95 0.50 12.37
CA LYS A 548 -40.73 -0.21 11.91
C LYS A 548 -39.48 0.47 12.45
N GLU A 549 -38.56 -0.36 12.97
CA GLU A 549 -37.22 0.06 13.31
C GLU A 549 -36.61 0.86 12.16
N ILE A 550 -36.19 2.08 12.46
CA ILE A 550 -35.50 2.93 11.49
C ILE A 550 -34.07 2.53 11.45
N LEU A 551 -33.70 2.00 10.31
CA LEU A 551 -32.34 1.61 10.05
C LEU A 551 -31.54 2.86 9.70
N THR A 552 -30.55 3.14 10.52
CA THR A 552 -29.61 4.23 10.36
C THR A 552 -28.25 3.67 9.92
N GLY A 553 -27.41 4.51 9.33
CA GLY A 553 -26.03 4.13 8.97
C GLY A 553 -25.21 3.64 10.18
N GLN A 554 -24.14 2.95 9.89
CA GLN A 554 -23.23 2.37 10.89
C GLN A 554 -22.23 3.44 11.36
N PHE A 555 -22.66 4.37 12.23
CA PHE A 555 -21.82 5.46 12.70
C PHE A 555 -21.35 5.24 14.14
N TYR A 556 -20.16 5.76 14.44
CA TYR A 556 -19.66 5.96 15.79
C TYR A 556 -18.96 7.33 15.87
N PRO A 557 -19.29 8.20 16.84
CA PRO A 557 -18.78 9.57 16.87
C PRO A 557 -17.28 9.61 17.14
N PRO A 558 -16.54 10.57 16.53
CA PRO A 558 -15.17 10.86 16.90
C PRO A 558 -15.05 11.03 18.41
N THR A 559 -14.19 10.22 19.04
CA THR A 559 -14.10 10.11 20.50
C THR A 559 -12.70 10.45 20.98
N VAL A 560 -12.61 11.24 22.06
CA VAL A 560 -11.35 11.57 22.73
C VAL A 560 -11.43 11.11 24.19
N LEU A 561 -10.51 10.24 24.57
CA LEU A 561 -10.36 9.71 25.93
C LEU A 561 -9.13 10.33 26.62
N LEU A 562 -9.32 10.81 27.82
CA LEU A 562 -8.30 11.38 28.70
C LEU A 562 -8.09 10.48 29.91
N ASN A 563 -6.96 10.68 30.59
CA ASN A 563 -6.61 9.92 31.81
C ASN A 563 -6.62 8.40 31.57
N VAL A 564 -6.26 8.01 30.35
CA VAL A 564 -6.17 6.59 30.00
C VAL A 564 -4.88 6.03 30.57
N THR A 565 -4.99 4.89 31.26
CA THR A 565 -3.81 4.14 31.78
C THR A 565 -3.48 2.96 30.87
N HIS A 566 -2.23 2.57 30.85
CA HIS A 566 -1.72 1.58 29.93
C HIS A 566 -2.31 0.15 30.09
N ASP A 567 -2.88 -0.15 31.26
CA ASP A 567 -3.54 -1.43 31.58
C ASP A 567 -5.01 -1.53 31.11
N MET A 568 -5.60 -0.43 30.65
CA MET A 568 -6.94 -0.44 30.11
C MET A 568 -6.99 -1.19 28.78
N LYS A 569 -8.08 -1.93 28.50
CA LYS A 569 -8.21 -2.71 27.25
C LYS A 569 -8.05 -1.85 26.01
N ILE A 570 -8.56 -0.60 26.05
CA ILE A 570 -8.43 0.37 24.97
C ILE A 570 -6.97 0.68 24.58
N MET A 571 -5.99 0.37 25.42
CA MET A 571 -4.55 0.53 25.16
C MET A 571 -3.87 -0.78 24.73
N ARG A 572 -4.56 -1.91 24.81
CA ARG A 572 -4.05 -3.25 24.53
C ARG A 572 -4.64 -3.88 23.29
N GLU A 573 -5.94 -3.71 23.10
CA GLU A 573 -6.70 -4.27 21.98
C GLU A 573 -6.83 -3.24 20.85
N GLU A 574 -6.72 -3.67 19.60
CA GLU A 574 -6.93 -2.83 18.41
C GLU A 574 -8.39 -2.30 18.39
N VAL A 575 -8.54 -0.99 18.30
CA VAL A 575 -9.87 -0.35 18.28
C VAL A 575 -10.51 -0.37 16.90
N PHE A 576 -9.70 -0.07 15.88
CA PHE A 576 -10.14 0.04 14.48
C PHE A 576 -11.40 0.92 14.32
N GLY A 577 -11.39 2.06 15.01
CA GLY A 577 -12.50 3.02 15.10
C GLY A 577 -12.04 4.42 15.48
N PRO A 578 -12.94 5.42 15.47
CA PRO A 578 -12.58 6.83 15.58
C PRO A 578 -12.32 7.24 17.04
N VAL A 579 -11.27 6.70 17.66
CA VAL A 579 -10.92 6.94 19.06
C VAL A 579 -9.47 7.41 19.21
N LEU A 580 -9.28 8.53 19.90
CA LEU A 580 -8.00 9.09 20.28
C LEU A 580 -7.82 8.94 21.80
N SER A 581 -6.96 7.99 22.23
CA SER A 581 -6.74 7.63 23.63
C SER A 581 -5.44 8.23 24.15
N ILE A 582 -5.51 9.18 25.10
CA ILE A 582 -4.36 9.95 25.59
C ILE A 582 -3.91 9.47 26.96
N CYS A 583 -2.68 8.98 27.02
CA CYS A 583 -1.96 8.60 28.23
C CYS A 583 -0.88 9.64 28.54
N LYS A 584 -0.86 10.16 29.77
CA LYS A 584 0.16 11.09 30.24
C LYS A 584 1.42 10.32 30.63
N VAL A 585 2.61 10.78 30.22
CA VAL A 585 3.91 10.20 30.56
C VAL A 585 4.84 11.26 31.14
N LYS A 586 5.80 10.84 31.97
CA LYS A 586 6.72 11.73 32.68
C LYS A 586 8.07 11.86 31.97
N SER A 587 8.42 10.92 31.14
CA SER A 587 9.71 10.94 30.42
C SER A 587 9.63 10.18 29.08
N ASP A 588 10.64 10.37 28.23
CA ASP A 588 10.82 9.67 26.98
C ASP A 588 10.99 8.15 27.18
N GLU A 589 11.74 7.76 28.23
CA GLU A 589 11.98 6.35 28.55
C GLU A 589 10.69 5.64 28.97
N GLU A 590 9.83 6.34 29.71
CA GLU A 590 8.51 5.82 30.06
C GLU A 590 7.66 5.65 28.80
N ALA A 591 7.64 6.64 27.91
CA ALA A 591 6.90 6.58 26.66
C ALA A 591 7.34 5.40 25.78
N VAL A 592 8.66 5.22 25.61
CA VAL A 592 9.23 4.10 24.83
C VAL A 592 8.90 2.75 25.49
N ARG A 593 9.06 2.64 26.80
CA ARG A 593 8.76 1.41 27.54
C ARG A 593 7.30 1.01 27.36
N LEU A 594 6.36 1.95 27.53
CA LEU A 594 4.93 1.71 27.37
C LEU A 594 4.55 1.44 25.89
N ALA A 595 5.21 2.11 24.95
CA ALA A 595 4.99 1.86 23.54
C ALA A 595 5.38 0.43 23.14
N ASN A 596 6.51 -0.07 23.68
CA ASN A 596 7.01 -1.42 23.40
C ASN A 596 6.28 -2.52 24.17
N ASP A 597 5.66 -2.20 25.32
CA ASP A 597 4.81 -3.12 26.08
C ASP A 597 3.44 -3.29 25.37
N CYS A 598 3.48 -3.96 24.22
CA CYS A 598 2.34 -4.21 23.36
C CYS A 598 2.59 -5.46 22.51
N ASP A 599 1.55 -6.24 22.28
CA ASP A 599 1.62 -7.43 21.45
C ASP A 599 1.74 -7.08 19.96
N PHE A 600 1.29 -5.90 19.56
CA PHE A 600 1.38 -5.37 18.20
C PHE A 600 2.67 -4.57 17.97
N GLY A 601 3.06 -4.44 16.71
CA GLY A 601 4.23 -3.68 16.30
C GLY A 601 4.18 -3.35 14.79
N LEU A 602 3.08 -2.70 14.31
CA LEU A 602 2.97 -2.32 12.90
C LEU A 602 3.72 -1.01 12.65
N GLY A 603 3.25 0.09 13.20
CA GLY A 603 3.84 1.40 13.04
C GLY A 603 4.05 2.15 14.36
N SER A 604 4.77 3.26 14.28
CA SER A 604 5.00 4.17 15.39
C SER A 604 5.33 5.58 14.89
N ASN A 605 5.07 6.59 15.74
CA ASN A 605 5.28 7.99 15.40
C ASN A 605 5.90 8.71 16.59
N VAL A 606 6.95 9.53 16.35
CA VAL A 606 7.64 10.27 17.42
C VAL A 606 7.74 11.73 17.03
N PHE A 607 7.24 12.61 17.90
CA PHE A 607 7.29 14.05 17.74
C PHE A 607 8.17 14.70 18.82
N ALA A 608 9.24 15.38 18.40
CA ALA A 608 10.13 16.12 19.25
C ALA A 608 10.66 17.37 18.52
N GLY A 609 11.04 18.40 19.26
CA GLY A 609 11.69 19.59 18.71
C GLY A 609 13.06 19.27 18.13
N SER A 610 13.81 18.38 18.77
CA SER A 610 15.08 17.87 18.25
C SER A 610 14.89 16.64 17.36
N LYS A 611 15.22 16.77 16.07
CA LYS A 611 15.22 15.64 15.13
C LYS A 611 16.08 14.47 15.61
N LYS A 612 17.28 14.76 16.13
CA LYS A 612 18.20 13.73 16.66
C LYS A 612 17.57 12.96 17.83
N ARG A 613 16.88 13.67 18.76
CA ARG A 613 16.16 13.04 19.88
C ARG A 613 15.06 12.12 19.34
N ALA A 614 14.24 12.61 18.41
CA ALA A 614 13.16 11.83 17.83
C ALA A 614 13.68 10.57 17.09
N GLU A 615 14.78 10.68 16.33
CA GLU A 615 15.42 9.53 15.68
C GLU A 615 15.95 8.51 16.70
N GLN A 616 16.57 8.96 17.80
CA GLN A 616 17.07 8.08 18.87
C GLN A 616 15.94 7.32 19.59
N LEU A 617 14.80 7.99 19.82
CA LEU A 617 13.62 7.34 20.40
C LEU A 617 12.99 6.36 19.41
N GLY A 618 12.86 6.77 18.12
CA GLY A 618 12.34 5.92 17.06
C GLY A 618 13.12 4.62 16.87
N GLN A 619 14.45 4.65 17.05
CA GLN A 619 15.31 3.44 16.98
C GLN A 619 15.06 2.44 18.12
N GLN A 620 14.45 2.87 19.23
CA GLN A 620 14.15 2.02 20.36
C GLN A 620 12.73 1.41 20.28
N LEU A 621 11.91 1.83 19.31
CA LEU A 621 10.54 1.34 19.17
C LEU A 621 10.50 0.01 18.41
N GLU A 622 9.79 -0.95 18.96
CA GLU A 622 9.59 -2.29 18.40
C GLU A 622 8.43 -2.31 17.42
N ALA A 623 8.59 -1.59 16.30
CA ALA A 623 7.61 -1.52 15.23
C ALA A 623 8.26 -1.78 13.87
N GLY A 624 7.48 -2.22 12.90
CA GLY A 624 7.95 -2.43 11.54
C GLY A 624 8.21 -1.13 10.78
N MET A 625 7.61 -0.03 11.24
CA MET A 625 7.72 1.30 10.65
C MET A 625 7.75 2.37 11.74
N THR A 626 8.54 3.43 11.51
CA THR A 626 8.59 4.58 12.42
C THR A 626 8.65 5.88 11.60
N SER A 627 7.73 6.81 11.89
CA SER A 627 7.72 8.15 11.31
C SER A 627 8.24 9.16 12.34
N ILE A 628 9.15 10.04 11.93
CA ILE A 628 9.76 11.07 12.78
C ILE A 628 9.19 12.43 12.42
N ASN A 629 8.55 13.08 13.40
CA ASN A 629 7.83 14.35 13.23
C ASN A 629 6.82 14.29 12.08
N ASP A 630 6.19 13.11 11.90
CA ASP A 630 5.25 12.84 10.83
C ASP A 630 4.32 11.67 11.21
N PHE A 631 3.26 11.48 10.43
CA PHE A 631 2.32 10.38 10.58
C PHE A 631 2.23 9.58 9.27
N CYS A 632 2.49 8.27 9.35
CA CYS A 632 2.31 7.30 8.26
C CYS A 632 3.01 7.63 6.93
N SER A 633 3.99 8.57 6.92
CA SER A 633 4.75 8.95 5.72
C SER A 633 5.58 7.80 5.15
N THR A 634 5.93 6.81 5.97
CA THR A 634 6.58 5.57 5.55
C THR A 634 5.79 4.82 4.49
N TYR A 635 4.45 4.89 4.51
CA TYR A 635 3.61 4.26 3.51
C TYR A 635 3.57 5.05 2.18
N MET A 636 3.68 6.37 2.23
CA MET A 636 3.78 7.20 1.02
C MET A 636 5.13 7.01 0.31
N ALA A 637 6.18 6.70 1.05
CA ALA A 637 7.50 6.38 0.49
C ALA A 637 7.55 4.95 -0.04
N GLN A 638 6.98 4.71 -1.21
CA GLN A 638 6.76 3.36 -1.79
C GLN A 638 8.03 2.54 -2.10
N SER A 639 9.21 3.10 -1.87
CA SER A 639 10.49 2.38 -1.86
C SER A 639 10.77 1.69 -0.52
N LEU A 640 10.05 2.06 0.56
CA LEU A 640 10.20 1.47 1.88
C LEU A 640 9.29 0.24 2.04
N PRO A 641 9.74 -0.78 2.80
CA PRO A 641 8.92 -1.94 3.11
C PRO A 641 7.76 -1.57 4.05
N PHE A 642 6.60 -2.17 3.82
CA PHE A 642 5.45 -2.08 4.70
C PHE A 642 5.16 -3.44 5.33
N GLY A 643 4.93 -3.46 6.64
CA GLY A 643 4.59 -4.65 7.42
C GLY A 643 5.11 -4.55 8.85
N GLY A 644 4.52 -5.34 9.73
CA GLY A 644 4.77 -5.31 11.16
C GLY A 644 5.80 -6.30 11.67
N VAL A 645 5.95 -6.27 12.99
CA VAL A 645 6.62 -7.27 13.82
C VAL A 645 5.65 -7.72 14.92
N LYS A 646 6.01 -8.68 15.75
CA LYS A 646 5.14 -9.23 16.79
C LYS A 646 3.82 -9.76 16.18
N GLU A 647 2.68 -9.50 16.81
CA GLU A 647 1.36 -9.94 16.32
C GLU A 647 0.84 -9.14 15.11
N SER A 648 1.52 -8.06 14.72
CA SER A 648 1.24 -7.34 13.47
C SER A 648 1.75 -8.06 12.21
N GLY A 649 2.32 -9.23 12.36
CA GLY A 649 2.66 -10.12 11.25
C GLY A 649 4.14 -10.14 10.90
N PHE A 650 4.45 -10.66 9.74
CA PHE A 650 5.82 -10.84 9.25
C PHE A 650 5.88 -10.78 7.73
N ASP A 651 7.12 -10.70 7.20
CA ASP A 651 7.45 -10.40 5.81
C ASP A 651 7.01 -8.96 5.44
N ARG A 652 7.09 -8.58 4.17
CA ARG A 652 6.79 -7.21 3.71
C ARG A 652 6.10 -7.28 2.35
N PHE A 653 5.13 -6.37 2.10
CA PHE A 653 4.42 -6.32 0.82
C PHE A 653 4.64 -5.03 0.01
N ALA A 654 5.34 -4.06 0.54
CA ALA A 654 5.78 -2.86 -0.18
C ALA A 654 7.30 -2.78 -0.22
N GLY A 655 7.84 -1.77 -0.85
CA GLY A 655 9.27 -1.56 -1.00
C GLY A 655 9.96 -2.57 -1.92
N VAL A 656 11.26 -2.55 -1.86
CA VAL A 656 12.14 -3.49 -2.58
C VAL A 656 11.88 -4.92 -2.10
N GLU A 657 11.71 -5.08 -0.79
CA GLU A 657 11.45 -6.35 -0.12
C GLU A 657 10.15 -6.97 -0.62
N GLY A 658 9.06 -6.20 -0.63
CA GLY A 658 7.77 -6.67 -1.12
C GLY A 658 7.77 -6.98 -2.62
N LEU A 659 8.47 -6.18 -3.43
CA LEU A 659 8.63 -6.45 -4.86
C LEU A 659 9.42 -7.75 -5.11
N ARG A 660 10.53 -7.94 -4.40
CA ARG A 660 11.31 -9.19 -4.44
C ARG A 660 10.55 -10.36 -3.81
N GLY A 661 9.68 -10.09 -2.85
CA GLY A 661 8.75 -11.04 -2.28
C GLY A 661 7.75 -11.63 -3.31
N CYS A 662 7.53 -10.95 -4.44
CA CYS A 662 6.81 -11.47 -5.60
C CYS A 662 7.66 -12.41 -6.49
N CYS A 663 8.91 -12.68 -6.12
CA CYS A 663 9.85 -13.49 -6.90
C CYS A 663 10.46 -14.62 -6.08
N VAL A 664 10.90 -15.68 -6.77
CA VAL A 664 11.76 -16.71 -6.22
C VAL A 664 13.22 -16.29 -6.48
N PRO A 665 14.02 -16.04 -5.45
CA PRO A 665 15.44 -15.79 -5.62
C PRO A 665 16.16 -17.09 -6.05
N LYS A 666 16.86 -17.05 -7.21
CA LYS A 666 17.57 -18.18 -7.77
C LYS A 666 19.07 -17.90 -7.82
N SER A 667 19.85 -18.70 -7.15
CA SER A 667 21.30 -18.65 -7.22
C SER A 667 21.80 -19.31 -8.51
N VAL A 668 22.59 -18.56 -9.30
CA VAL A 668 23.17 -19.06 -10.56
C VAL A 668 24.69 -18.85 -10.54
N VAL A 669 25.41 -19.90 -10.86
CA VAL A 669 26.86 -19.88 -10.96
C VAL A 669 27.27 -20.38 -12.31
N VAL A 670 28.10 -19.61 -13.04
CA VAL A 670 28.63 -19.97 -14.35
C VAL A 670 30.13 -19.74 -14.38
N ASP A 671 30.82 -20.36 -15.35
CA ASP A 671 32.24 -20.10 -15.55
C ASP A 671 32.48 -18.64 -15.99
N ARG A 672 33.44 -17.97 -15.36
CA ARG A 672 33.78 -16.57 -15.65
C ARG A 672 34.57 -16.44 -16.94
N PHE A 673 35.44 -17.43 -17.21
CA PHE A 673 36.36 -17.41 -18.33
C PHE A 673 35.97 -18.48 -19.34
N PRO A 674 35.79 -18.16 -20.64
CA PRO A 674 35.32 -19.11 -21.65
C PRO A 674 36.25 -20.33 -21.85
N LEU A 675 37.56 -20.14 -21.59
CA LEU A 675 38.57 -21.18 -21.77
C LEU A 675 38.80 -22.05 -20.54
N ILE A 676 38.28 -21.64 -19.37
CA ILE A 676 38.48 -22.39 -18.12
C ILE A 676 37.19 -23.14 -17.82
N LYS A 677 37.15 -24.41 -18.13
CA LYS A 677 36.06 -25.30 -17.71
C LYS A 677 36.33 -25.80 -16.30
N THR A 678 35.27 -25.83 -15.49
CA THR A 678 35.34 -26.40 -14.15
C THR A 678 35.42 -27.91 -14.28
N ASP A 679 36.45 -28.50 -13.70
CA ASP A 679 36.59 -29.94 -13.58
C ASP A 679 36.82 -30.28 -12.10
N ILE A 680 36.50 -31.51 -11.74
CA ILE A 680 36.80 -32.04 -10.40
C ILE A 680 38.30 -32.34 -10.39
N PRO A 681 39.08 -31.73 -9.45
CA PRO A 681 40.51 -31.99 -9.35
C PRO A 681 40.79 -33.50 -9.27
N PRO A 682 41.81 -33.98 -10.01
CA PRO A 682 42.10 -35.43 -10.10
C PRO A 682 42.20 -36.16 -8.77
N PRO A 683 42.70 -35.57 -7.64
CA PRO A 683 42.69 -36.23 -6.34
C PRO A 683 41.26 -36.52 -5.79
N LEU A 684 40.26 -35.71 -6.19
CA LEU A 684 38.88 -35.81 -5.70
C LEU A 684 37.95 -36.62 -6.60
N GLN A 685 38.47 -37.04 -7.80
CA GLN A 685 37.66 -37.86 -8.71
C GLN A 685 37.47 -39.27 -8.15
N TYR A 686 36.28 -39.86 -8.40
CA TYR A 686 36.01 -41.24 -8.00
C TYR A 686 36.65 -42.24 -8.98
N PRO A 687 37.22 -43.34 -8.47
CA PRO A 687 37.46 -43.67 -7.06
C PRO A 687 38.45 -42.73 -6.41
N VAL A 688 38.16 -42.30 -5.16
CA VAL A 688 38.97 -41.28 -4.43
C VAL A 688 40.43 -41.78 -4.27
N LYS A 689 41.35 -40.90 -4.64
CA LYS A 689 42.79 -41.22 -4.55
C LYS A 689 43.34 -41.11 -3.12
N PRO A 690 44.42 -41.83 -2.75
CA PRO A 690 44.95 -41.82 -1.39
C PRO A 690 45.40 -40.43 -0.90
N ASN A 691 45.74 -39.51 -1.79
CA ASN A 691 46.17 -38.14 -1.48
C ASN A 691 44.99 -37.12 -1.41
N ALA A 692 43.74 -37.54 -1.63
CA ALA A 692 42.56 -36.65 -1.63
C ALA A 692 42.41 -35.86 -0.34
N PHE A 693 42.58 -36.51 0.81
CA PHE A 693 42.47 -35.83 2.10
C PHE A 693 43.59 -34.81 2.34
N ALA A 694 44.82 -35.16 1.94
CA ALA A 694 45.94 -34.23 1.99
C ALA A 694 45.73 -33.02 1.08
N PHE A 695 45.14 -33.22 -0.11
CA PHE A 695 44.74 -32.19 -1.04
C PHE A 695 43.70 -31.24 -0.38
N CYS A 696 42.65 -31.75 0.22
CA CYS A 696 41.65 -30.93 0.93
C CYS A 696 42.28 -30.12 2.06
N LYS A 697 43.16 -30.73 2.90
CA LYS A 697 43.84 -29.99 3.98
C LYS A 697 44.76 -28.88 3.43
N SER A 698 45.34 -29.09 2.31
CA SER A 698 46.22 -28.09 1.63
C SER A 698 45.38 -26.90 1.11
N LEU A 699 44.19 -27.18 0.52
CA LEU A 699 43.22 -26.14 0.15
C LEU A 699 42.76 -25.33 1.35
N CYS A 700 42.42 -26.00 2.45
CA CYS A 700 42.03 -25.31 3.68
C CYS A 700 43.10 -24.35 4.17
N ARG A 701 44.39 -24.81 4.22
CA ARG A 701 45.50 -23.96 4.61
C ARG A 701 45.74 -22.82 3.63
N MET A 702 45.69 -23.08 2.33
CA MET A 702 45.91 -22.08 1.30
C MET A 702 44.87 -20.94 1.32
N PHE A 703 43.61 -21.26 1.50
CA PHE A 703 42.51 -20.26 1.41
C PHE A 703 42.09 -19.68 2.76
N PHE A 704 42.29 -20.38 3.86
CA PHE A 704 41.80 -20.03 5.17
C PHE A 704 42.89 -19.98 6.27
N GLY A 705 44.15 -20.05 5.90
CA GLY A 705 45.26 -19.91 6.83
C GLY A 705 45.27 -18.54 7.51
N GLY A 706 45.55 -18.53 8.82
CA GLY A 706 45.56 -17.28 9.62
C GLY A 706 46.74 -16.35 9.37
N SER A 707 47.69 -16.74 8.53
CA SER A 707 48.88 -15.97 8.16
C SER A 707 49.30 -16.25 6.73
N VAL A 708 50.05 -15.29 6.14
CA VAL A 708 50.62 -15.44 4.79
C VAL A 708 51.52 -16.70 4.71
N PHE A 709 52.24 -17.01 5.80
CA PHE A 709 53.10 -18.20 5.87
C PHE A 709 52.30 -19.50 5.77
N GLU A 710 51.15 -19.60 6.50
CA GLU A 710 50.25 -20.74 6.42
C GLU A 710 49.61 -20.87 5.03
N ASN A 711 49.23 -19.75 4.40
CA ASN A 711 48.67 -19.77 3.05
C ASN A 711 49.67 -20.26 2.01
N VAL A 712 50.92 -19.76 2.07
CA VAL A 712 52.03 -20.21 1.20
C VAL A 712 52.38 -21.68 1.44
N ARG A 713 52.44 -22.10 2.71
CA ARG A 713 52.62 -23.51 3.09
C ARG A 713 51.52 -24.40 2.51
N GLY A 714 50.26 -23.95 2.59
CA GLY A 714 49.12 -24.62 1.98
C GLY A 714 49.24 -24.78 0.48
N LEU A 715 49.68 -23.71 -0.22
CA LEU A 715 49.92 -23.73 -1.67
C LEU A 715 51.03 -24.72 -2.04
N MET A 716 52.15 -24.70 -1.32
CA MET A 716 53.28 -25.64 -1.58
C MET A 716 52.83 -27.09 -1.36
N GLN A 717 52.07 -27.36 -0.31
CA GLN A 717 51.51 -28.71 -0.06
C GLN A 717 50.51 -29.13 -1.14
N LEU A 718 49.73 -28.18 -1.65
CA LEU A 718 48.78 -28.43 -2.75
C LEU A 718 49.50 -28.85 -4.02
N ILE A 719 50.57 -28.10 -4.40
CA ILE A 719 51.44 -28.45 -5.55
C ILE A 719 52.03 -29.86 -5.35
N GLY A 720 52.50 -30.16 -4.13
CA GLY A 720 53.00 -31.48 -3.78
C GLY A 720 51.98 -32.62 -4.01
N CYS A 721 50.73 -32.41 -3.78
CA CYS A 721 49.66 -33.37 -4.04
C CYS A 721 49.47 -33.68 -5.52
N PHE A 722 49.80 -32.78 -6.43
CA PHE A 722 49.79 -33.02 -7.88
C PHE A 722 51.06 -33.66 -8.41
N VAL A 723 52.22 -33.21 -7.95
CA VAL A 723 53.53 -33.63 -8.44
C VAL A 723 53.92 -35.02 -7.92
N PHE A 724 53.59 -35.32 -6.65
CA PHE A 724 53.98 -36.56 -6.00
C PHE A 724 52.79 -37.54 -5.81
N ALA A 725 51.85 -37.53 -6.73
CA ALA A 725 50.66 -38.39 -6.67
C ALA A 725 50.91 -39.91 -6.59
N GLN A 726 52.17 -40.36 -6.74
CA GLN A 726 52.54 -41.81 -6.73
C GLN A 726 53.15 -42.32 -5.40
N LYS A 727 53.45 -41.47 -4.43
CA LYS A 727 54.07 -41.93 -3.17
C LYS A 727 53.42 -41.31 -1.92
N ASN A 728 52.41 -41.95 -1.39
CA ASN A 728 51.93 -41.66 -0.02
C ASN A 728 52.21 -42.84 0.93
N PRO A 729 53.17 -42.71 1.89
CA PRO A 729 53.53 -43.80 2.83
C PRO A 729 52.61 -43.87 4.07
N VAL A 730 51.49 -43.14 4.09
CA VAL A 730 50.70 -43.02 5.34
C VAL A 730 49.78 -44.19 5.65
N LEU A 731 49.61 -45.17 4.77
CA LEU A 731 48.78 -46.37 4.99
C LEU A 731 49.46 -47.70 4.72
N SER A 732 50.82 -47.74 4.65
CA SER A 732 51.52 -48.99 4.80
C SER A 732 51.53 -49.36 6.28
N GLY A 733 50.43 -49.96 6.74
CA GLY A 733 50.41 -50.62 8.01
C GLY A 733 51.56 -51.59 8.10
N LYS A 734 52.41 -51.46 9.12
CA LYS A 734 53.34 -52.48 9.47
C LYS A 734 52.60 -53.82 9.50
N LYS A 735 52.87 -54.70 8.51
CA LYS A 735 52.57 -56.08 8.66
C LYS A 735 53.39 -56.54 9.87
N GLY A 736 52.73 -56.76 10.96
CA GLY A 736 53.29 -57.44 12.13
C GLY A 736 53.82 -58.80 11.64
N ARG A 737 55.12 -59.04 11.81
CA ARG A 737 55.69 -60.36 11.73
C ARG A 737 55.02 -61.16 12.87
N GLY A 738 54.13 -62.05 12.47
CA GLY A 738 53.75 -63.20 13.33
C GLY A 738 54.94 -64.12 13.31
N GLY A 739 55.50 -64.32 14.48
CA GLY A 739 56.35 -65.45 14.79
C GLY A 739 55.66 -66.30 15.81
N HIS A 740 55.46 -67.59 15.41
CA HIS A 740 55.08 -68.76 16.20
C HIS A 740 53.80 -68.75 17.03
#